data_c2cd3937bc839b104108c9c52a40d528
#
_entry.id   c2cd3937bc839b104108c9c52a40d528
#
_cell.length_a   1.000
_cell.length_b   1.000
_cell.length_c   1.000
_cell.angle_alpha   90.00
_cell.angle_beta   90.00
_cell.angle_gamma   90.00
#
_symmetry.space_group_name_H-M   'P 1'
#
loop_
_entity.id
_entity.type
_entity.pdbx_description
1 polymer ?
#
loop_
_entity_poly.entity_id
_entity_poly.type
_entity_poly.pdbx_seq_one_letter_code
_entity_poly.pdbx_strand_id
1 'polypeptide(L)'
;THIMEHLAQVKAIKLVGEKIITFLAQLEDFQKKLWLKKKFVVGCDYCITLDRIPRTLYPEIIANDEQRKEWVRLFAIDEIKGDMMTEGYSEPLSEKFLEDNPFLVLDTKFFSTEFKHKLVGSMEKVDEECNGLLINSENFQALELLQEKYRETVKCVYIDPPYNTGSDNSFSYKDNYQHSSWASMMNDRSELMKNMMTGTSTFWVSTDDGEYANLKHNLDIVFDEDNFVADIIWNSRKSVSNDALVSNSINHTTVFTKDMIALKANKTDFKVEANEEGFINPDNDPNGPWKLDPMDAPGIRENLSYGIINPKTNETFYPASGRHWRFEQHDTLRLLEEGRILFGKKGNTKPAYKRYKSEALEKGDAITSLWDDVKTTAEGTKLLLNLFGTSLPKEFIDGIKPKPVEFINKVVNVSTKNESIVMDCFCGSGTTGHAAINQGRKGKMHKYILCDVNYYFDILPKPRIEKVIYSEDWKDGKPVSRKGISQCFKYIRLEQYEDTLNNLQPKNQRLDFDNENGKGDFEETYFLRYMLDTETKGDLFNLEWFKNPFAMSIKTTKDNELVDTHVDMVETFNYLIGLNVETLRYPKDGYCVVEGITHIGNERTLVIWRNCNKVSNEDLNEFFRKQAYCTTDSEFDKIYVNGDNTLPNIKTDEEHWKVVLIEEEFKKRMFE
;
A
#
# COMPACT_ATOMS: atom_id res chain seq x y z
N THR A 1 12.52 -62.75 28.53
CA THR A 1 13.65 -61.86 28.05
C THR A 1 13.23 -61.02 26.87
N HIS A 2 12.61 -61.51 25.80
CA HIS A 2 12.21 -60.75 24.62
C HIS A 2 11.27 -59.57 24.92
N ILE A 3 10.29 -59.72 25.81
CA ILE A 3 9.34 -58.66 26.17
C ILE A 3 10.06 -57.47 26.84
N MET A 4 11.03 -57.75 27.70
CA MET A 4 11.81 -56.70 28.38
C MET A 4 12.75 -55.96 27.42
N GLU A 5 13.31 -56.67 26.45
CA GLU A 5 14.11 -56.05 25.36
C GLU A 5 13.28 -55.15 24.48
N HIS A 6 12.10 -55.58 24.05
CA HIS A 6 11.19 -54.75 23.28
C HIS A 6 10.69 -53.54 24.07
N LEU A 7 10.41 -53.69 25.36
CA LEU A 7 10.03 -52.59 26.25
C LEU A 7 11.17 -51.56 26.40
N ALA A 8 12.41 -52.03 26.52
CA ALA A 8 13.58 -51.16 26.56
C ALA A 8 13.80 -50.41 25.24
N GLN A 9 13.61 -51.10 24.10
CA GLN A 9 13.66 -50.45 22.77
C GLN A 9 12.59 -49.37 22.62
N VAL A 10 11.34 -49.67 22.99
CA VAL A 10 10.25 -48.68 22.91
C VAL A 10 10.52 -47.46 23.80
N LYS A 11 11.04 -47.67 25.03
CA LYS A 11 11.44 -46.58 25.93
C LYS A 11 12.59 -45.75 25.36
N ALA A 12 13.58 -46.38 24.74
CA ALA A 12 14.69 -45.67 24.10
C ALA A 12 14.21 -44.84 22.90
N ILE A 13 13.36 -45.41 22.05
CA ILE A 13 12.76 -44.69 20.89
C ILE A 13 11.95 -43.49 21.38
N LYS A 14 11.12 -43.68 22.42
CA LYS A 14 10.34 -42.61 23.03
C LYS A 14 11.22 -41.47 23.54
N LEU A 15 12.26 -41.81 24.32
CA LEU A 15 13.18 -40.82 24.89
C LEU A 15 13.92 -40.02 23.81
N VAL A 16 14.43 -40.71 22.77
CA VAL A 16 15.10 -40.06 21.64
C VAL A 16 14.09 -39.19 20.85
N GLY A 17 12.88 -39.73 20.60
CA GLY A 17 11.84 -38.98 19.93
C GLY A 17 11.42 -37.71 20.66
N GLU A 18 11.25 -37.77 21.99
CA GLU A 18 10.94 -36.60 22.83
C GLU A 18 12.03 -35.53 22.76
N LYS A 19 13.33 -35.94 22.80
CA LYS A 19 14.44 -34.99 22.64
C LYS A 19 14.49 -34.35 21.26
N ILE A 20 14.26 -35.10 20.19
CA ILE A 20 14.21 -34.57 18.83
C ILE A 20 13.05 -33.59 18.69
N ILE A 21 11.84 -33.92 19.16
CA ILE A 21 10.66 -33.04 19.10
C ILE A 21 10.95 -31.76 19.87
N THR A 22 11.50 -31.83 21.07
CA THR A 22 11.83 -30.63 21.87
C THR A 22 12.85 -29.75 21.15
N PHE A 23 13.86 -30.32 20.51
CA PHE A 23 14.84 -29.56 19.73
C PHE A 23 14.20 -28.88 18.50
N LEU A 24 13.40 -29.62 17.73
CA LEU A 24 12.72 -29.06 16.57
C LEU A 24 11.75 -27.95 16.96
N ALA A 25 11.01 -28.12 18.06
CA ALA A 25 10.09 -27.06 18.55
C ALA A 25 10.84 -25.79 18.91
N GLN A 26 12.04 -25.91 19.53
CA GLN A 26 12.86 -24.72 19.85
C GLN A 26 13.40 -24.02 18.59
N LEU A 27 13.82 -24.78 17.59
CA LEU A 27 14.23 -24.21 16.30
C LEU A 27 13.05 -23.46 15.62
N GLU A 28 11.88 -24.06 15.64
CA GLU A 28 10.66 -23.45 15.09
C GLU A 28 10.29 -22.17 15.84
N ASP A 29 10.28 -22.19 17.18
CA ASP A 29 10.01 -21.01 18.01
C ASP A 29 11.03 -19.89 17.73
N PHE A 30 12.30 -20.23 17.57
CA PHE A 30 13.34 -19.26 17.22
C PHE A 30 13.15 -18.68 15.82
N GLN A 31 12.87 -19.51 14.82
CA GLN A 31 12.57 -19.07 13.45
C GLN A 31 11.33 -18.17 13.43
N LYS A 32 10.28 -18.54 14.16
CA LYS A 32 9.07 -17.73 14.29
C LYS A 32 9.38 -16.36 14.91
N LYS A 33 10.19 -16.29 15.95
CA LYS A 33 10.62 -15.03 16.56
C LYS A 33 11.39 -14.15 15.58
N LEU A 34 12.28 -14.73 14.77
CA LEU A 34 13.00 -14.00 13.72
C LEU A 34 12.06 -13.51 12.61
N TRP A 35 11.08 -14.32 12.26
CA TRP A 35 10.08 -13.98 11.25
C TRP A 35 9.20 -12.83 11.70
N LEU A 36 8.69 -12.88 12.92
CA LEU A 36 7.80 -11.86 13.49
C LEU A 36 8.53 -10.58 13.91
N LYS A 37 9.86 -10.64 14.15
CA LYS A 37 10.63 -9.41 14.37
C LYS A 37 10.41 -8.44 13.21
N LYS A 38 9.92 -7.24 13.51
CA LYS A 38 9.79 -6.18 12.49
C LYS A 38 11.16 -5.87 11.88
N LYS A 39 11.16 -5.49 10.61
CA LYS A 39 12.40 -5.34 9.84
C LYS A 39 12.90 -3.89 9.85
N PHE A 40 14.22 -3.74 9.82
CA PHE A 40 14.84 -2.44 9.68
C PHE A 40 14.61 -1.84 8.30
N VAL A 41 14.45 -0.53 8.25
CA VAL A 41 14.54 0.23 7.00
C VAL A 41 16.02 0.37 6.63
N VAL A 42 16.42 -0.26 5.52
CA VAL A 42 17.82 -0.27 5.02
C VAL A 42 18.01 0.64 3.80
N GLY A 43 17.03 1.42 3.48
CA GLY A 43 17.07 2.46 2.45
C GLY A 43 15.78 3.23 2.45
N CYS A 44 15.88 4.54 2.42
CA CYS A 44 14.74 5.45 2.33
C CYS A 44 15.11 6.58 1.39
N ASP A 45 14.46 6.66 0.23
CA ASP A 45 14.67 7.70 -0.76
C ASP A 45 13.36 8.39 -1.13
N TYR A 46 13.45 9.60 -1.63
CA TYR A 46 12.31 10.40 -2.06
C TYR A 46 12.41 10.65 -3.56
N CYS A 47 11.31 10.40 -4.26
CA CYS A 47 11.14 10.76 -5.66
C CYS A 47 10.12 11.89 -5.74
N ILE A 48 10.56 13.07 -6.16
CA ILE A 48 9.78 14.29 -6.08
C ILE A 48 9.88 15.10 -7.37
N THR A 49 8.77 15.65 -7.84
CA THR A 49 8.74 16.51 -9.02
C THR A 49 9.34 17.88 -8.73
N LEU A 50 10.02 18.46 -9.72
CA LEU A 50 10.78 19.72 -9.56
C LEU A 50 9.93 20.91 -9.09
N ASP A 51 8.64 20.93 -9.43
CA ASP A 51 7.71 21.99 -9.00
C ASP A 51 7.56 22.08 -7.46
N ARG A 52 7.94 21.01 -6.75
CA ARG A 52 7.90 20.96 -5.27
C ARG A 52 9.26 21.21 -4.63
N ILE A 53 10.32 21.37 -5.41
CA ILE A 53 11.68 21.54 -4.91
C ILE A 53 12.03 23.02 -4.85
N PRO A 54 12.57 23.51 -3.70
CA PRO A 54 13.04 24.88 -3.60
C PRO A 54 14.12 25.20 -4.64
N ARG A 55 14.00 26.32 -5.33
CA ARG A 55 14.98 26.76 -6.36
C ARG A 55 16.41 26.91 -5.82
N THR A 56 16.57 27.13 -4.52
CA THR A 56 17.87 27.18 -3.87
C THR A 56 18.68 25.89 -4.00
N LEU A 57 18.03 24.75 -4.30
CA LEU A 57 18.67 23.46 -4.53
C LEU A 57 18.99 23.18 -6.01
N TYR A 58 18.51 24.00 -6.96
CA TYR A 58 18.72 23.81 -8.39
C TYR A 58 20.20 23.78 -8.80
N PRO A 59 21.11 24.60 -8.24
CA PRO A 59 22.53 24.49 -8.57
C PRO A 59 23.12 23.10 -8.25
N GLU A 60 22.73 22.48 -7.12
CA GLU A 60 23.18 21.13 -6.77
C GLU A 60 22.58 20.06 -7.70
N ILE A 61 21.34 20.25 -8.17
CA ILE A 61 20.67 19.38 -9.12
C ILE A 61 21.33 19.45 -10.51
N ILE A 62 21.63 20.64 -11.00
CA ILE A 62 22.30 20.89 -12.28
C ILE A 62 23.69 20.24 -12.30
N ALA A 63 24.41 20.31 -11.19
CA ALA A 63 25.73 19.73 -11.05
C ALA A 63 25.73 18.19 -10.96
N ASN A 64 24.57 17.56 -10.83
CA ASN A 64 24.46 16.11 -10.65
C ASN A 64 24.29 15.38 -11.99
N ASP A 65 25.38 14.85 -12.52
CA ASP A 65 25.40 14.11 -13.80
C ASP A 65 24.64 12.79 -13.74
N GLU A 66 24.62 12.11 -12.60
CA GLU A 66 23.92 10.82 -12.47
C GLU A 66 22.40 11.02 -12.55
N GLN A 67 21.87 12.05 -11.91
CA GLN A 67 20.45 12.40 -12.04
C GLN A 67 20.11 12.81 -13.48
N ARG A 68 20.98 13.59 -14.15
CA ARG A 68 20.77 13.98 -15.55
C ARG A 68 20.75 12.76 -16.47
N LYS A 69 21.70 11.83 -16.33
CA LYS A 69 21.72 10.56 -17.09
C LYS A 69 20.47 9.73 -16.88
N GLU A 70 19.98 9.67 -15.64
CA GLU A 70 18.73 8.96 -15.34
C GLU A 70 17.54 9.60 -16.02
N TRP A 71 17.44 10.93 -16.05
CA TRP A 71 16.40 11.63 -16.80
C TRP A 71 16.48 11.41 -18.32
N VAL A 72 17.69 11.34 -18.89
CA VAL A 72 17.88 10.94 -20.29
C VAL A 72 17.35 9.52 -20.50
N ARG A 73 17.73 8.59 -19.63
CA ARG A 73 17.33 7.18 -19.72
C ARG A 73 15.81 6.98 -19.59
N LEU A 74 15.19 7.65 -18.63
CA LEU A 74 13.77 7.46 -18.32
C LEU A 74 12.86 8.30 -19.21
N PHE A 75 13.23 9.53 -19.50
CA PHE A 75 12.33 10.55 -20.05
C PHE A 75 12.77 11.10 -21.40
N ALA A 76 13.91 10.65 -21.93
CA ALA A 76 14.49 11.15 -23.19
C ALA A 76 14.54 12.70 -23.23
N ILE A 77 15.08 13.30 -22.15
CA ILE A 77 15.14 14.78 -22.05
C ILE A 77 16.11 15.37 -23.07
N ASP A 78 17.10 14.61 -23.54
CA ASP A 78 18.04 14.98 -24.59
C ASP A 78 17.38 15.22 -25.95
N GLU A 79 16.15 14.78 -26.15
CA GLU A 79 15.33 15.06 -27.34
C GLU A 79 14.51 16.34 -27.23
N ILE A 80 14.52 17.03 -26.08
CA ILE A 80 13.79 18.28 -25.90
C ILE A 80 14.51 19.39 -26.66
N LYS A 81 13.84 19.88 -27.69
CA LYS A 81 14.31 21.03 -28.49
C LYS A 81 13.74 22.30 -27.92
N GLY A 82 14.59 23.30 -27.72
CA GLY A 82 14.15 24.63 -27.33
C GLY A 82 13.33 25.33 -28.42
N ASP A 83 12.50 26.24 -28.01
CA ASP A 83 11.77 27.17 -28.88
C ASP A 83 11.91 28.61 -28.37
N MET A 84 11.06 29.53 -28.84
CA MET A 84 11.12 30.95 -28.42
C MET A 84 10.76 31.17 -26.95
N MET A 85 10.12 30.21 -26.29
CA MET A 85 9.59 30.33 -24.90
C MET A 85 10.21 29.33 -23.94
N THR A 86 10.66 28.16 -24.43
CA THR A 86 11.18 27.05 -23.65
C THR A 86 12.63 26.74 -24.02
N GLU A 87 13.41 26.38 -23.03
CA GLU A 87 14.83 26.04 -23.22
C GLU A 87 14.98 24.56 -23.60
N GLY A 88 15.88 24.29 -24.56
CA GLY A 88 16.21 22.93 -24.97
C GLY A 88 17.24 22.30 -24.06
N TYR A 89 17.45 20.99 -24.24
CA TYR A 89 18.47 20.24 -23.52
C TYR A 89 19.87 20.82 -23.76
N SER A 90 20.67 20.89 -22.72
CA SER A 90 22.07 21.29 -22.73
C SER A 90 22.90 20.52 -21.71
N GLU A 91 24.21 20.49 -21.86
CA GLU A 91 25.14 19.90 -20.89
C GLU A 91 26.18 20.94 -20.45
N PRO A 92 26.15 21.39 -19.18
CA PRO A 92 25.16 21.08 -18.15
C PRO A 92 23.76 21.64 -18.45
N LEU A 93 22.75 21.18 -17.73
CA LEU A 93 21.40 21.74 -17.78
C LEU A 93 21.42 23.18 -17.24
N SER A 94 20.47 24.01 -17.67
CA SER A 94 20.28 25.35 -17.12
C SER A 94 19.16 25.37 -16.06
N GLU A 95 19.13 26.41 -15.21
CA GLU A 95 18.02 26.62 -14.30
C GLU A 95 16.68 26.78 -15.04
N LYS A 96 16.72 27.48 -16.17
CA LYS A 96 15.53 27.71 -17.01
C LYS A 96 14.98 26.38 -17.56
N PHE A 97 15.84 25.44 -17.97
CA PHE A 97 15.42 24.12 -18.39
C PHE A 97 14.67 23.38 -17.27
N LEU A 98 15.13 23.46 -16.02
CA LEU A 98 14.45 22.86 -14.87
C LEU A 98 13.09 23.52 -14.61
N GLU A 99 13.00 24.84 -14.72
CA GLU A 99 11.74 25.59 -14.59
C GLU A 99 10.72 25.23 -15.68
N ASP A 100 11.17 25.04 -16.91
CA ASP A 100 10.32 24.69 -18.06
C ASP A 100 9.87 23.21 -18.02
N ASN A 101 10.52 22.37 -17.19
CA ASN A 101 10.21 20.94 -17.04
C ASN A 101 9.85 20.58 -15.57
N PRO A 102 8.80 21.19 -14.99
CA PRO A 102 8.48 21.08 -13.55
C PRO A 102 8.11 19.67 -13.08
N PHE A 103 7.77 18.77 -13.98
CA PHE A 103 7.36 17.40 -13.66
C PHE A 103 8.47 16.36 -13.83
N LEU A 104 9.72 16.77 -14.07
CA LEU A 104 10.86 15.89 -13.94
C LEU A 104 10.95 15.37 -12.51
N VAL A 105 11.08 14.05 -12.36
CA VAL A 105 11.14 13.41 -11.04
C VAL A 105 12.60 13.31 -10.60
N LEU A 106 12.95 14.02 -9.54
CA LEU A 106 14.24 13.89 -8.87
C LEU A 106 14.20 12.69 -7.93
N ASP A 107 15.25 11.86 -7.95
CA ASP A 107 15.44 10.73 -7.04
C ASP A 107 16.62 11.00 -6.10
N THR A 108 16.34 11.07 -4.79
CA THR A 108 17.38 11.41 -3.80
C THR A 108 18.50 10.38 -3.69
N LYS A 109 18.32 9.18 -4.23
CA LYS A 109 19.38 8.13 -4.25
C LYS A 109 20.65 8.58 -5.02
N PHE A 110 20.53 9.54 -5.95
CA PHE A 110 21.65 10.07 -6.72
C PHE A 110 22.38 11.21 -6.01
N PHE A 111 21.90 11.64 -4.85
CA PHE A 111 22.43 12.79 -4.12
C PHE A 111 23.07 12.39 -2.80
N SER A 112 23.86 13.30 -2.25
CA SER A 112 24.43 13.12 -0.93
C SER A 112 23.36 13.14 0.16
N THR A 113 23.67 12.52 1.29
CA THR A 113 22.81 12.58 2.49
C THR A 113 22.52 14.02 2.92
N GLU A 114 23.48 14.93 2.77
CA GLU A 114 23.30 16.34 3.09
C GLU A 114 22.26 17.01 2.20
N PHE A 115 22.30 16.77 0.89
CA PHE A 115 21.27 17.25 -0.05
C PHE A 115 19.89 16.74 0.34
N LYS A 116 19.77 15.43 0.60
CA LYS A 116 18.51 14.81 1.04
C LYS A 116 17.97 15.46 2.32
N HIS A 117 18.84 15.70 3.29
CA HIS A 117 18.46 16.38 4.54
C HIS A 117 17.96 17.83 4.30
N LYS A 118 18.60 18.58 3.40
CA LYS A 118 18.14 19.92 3.02
C LYS A 118 16.77 19.85 2.33
N LEU A 119 16.59 18.91 1.41
CA LEU A 119 15.35 18.75 0.67
C LEU A 119 14.19 18.39 1.61
N VAL A 120 14.34 17.32 2.40
CA VAL A 120 13.29 16.86 3.32
C VAL A 120 13.03 17.90 4.41
N GLY A 121 14.08 18.58 4.91
CA GLY A 121 13.96 19.68 5.87
C GLY A 121 13.25 20.93 5.34
N SER A 122 13.04 21.05 4.03
CA SER A 122 12.25 22.12 3.40
C SER A 122 10.77 21.80 3.26
N MET A 123 10.37 20.55 3.48
CA MET A 123 8.97 20.12 3.46
C MET A 123 8.30 20.46 4.80
N GLU A 124 7.08 20.99 4.76
CA GLU A 124 6.34 21.38 5.97
C GLU A 124 5.59 20.22 6.61
N LYS A 125 5.12 19.28 5.80
CA LYS A 125 4.35 18.10 6.21
C LYS A 125 4.77 16.88 5.38
N VAL A 126 5.92 16.32 5.76
CA VAL A 126 6.61 15.29 4.97
C VAL A 126 5.71 14.13 4.52
N ASP A 127 4.96 13.55 5.44
CA ASP A 127 4.10 12.39 5.11
C ASP A 127 2.78 12.80 4.43
N GLU A 128 2.27 14.00 4.68
CA GLU A 128 1.09 14.51 3.96
C GLU A 128 1.43 14.87 2.51
N GLU A 129 2.60 15.46 2.29
CA GLU A 129 3.08 15.82 0.96
C GLU A 129 3.43 14.60 0.09
N CYS A 130 3.76 13.46 0.70
CA CYS A 130 3.98 12.22 -0.03
C CYS A 130 2.64 11.62 -0.52
N ASN A 131 2.49 11.53 -1.83
CA ASN A 131 1.34 10.90 -2.49
C ASN A 131 1.48 9.38 -2.56
N GLY A 132 2.71 8.86 -2.57
CA GLY A 132 3.00 7.44 -2.71
C GLY A 132 4.01 6.92 -1.70
N LEU A 133 3.87 5.63 -1.39
CA LEU A 133 4.83 4.85 -0.64
C LEU A 133 5.11 3.55 -1.41
N LEU A 134 6.34 3.39 -1.88
CA LEU A 134 6.83 2.18 -2.53
C LEU A 134 7.73 1.43 -1.56
N ILE A 135 7.49 0.13 -1.39
CA ILE A 135 8.20 -0.71 -0.42
C ILE A 135 8.77 -1.93 -1.12
N ASN A 136 10.08 -2.00 -1.25
CA ASN A 136 10.75 -3.21 -1.71
C ASN A 136 11.04 -4.12 -0.50
N SER A 137 10.15 -5.07 -0.29
CA SER A 137 10.19 -6.02 0.82
C SER A 137 9.27 -7.21 0.57
N GLU A 138 9.52 -8.30 1.27
CA GLU A 138 8.51 -9.35 1.45
C GLU A 138 7.27 -8.71 2.09
N ASN A 139 6.08 -9.00 1.54
CA ASN A 139 4.85 -8.26 1.85
C ASN A 139 4.36 -8.45 3.29
N PHE A 140 4.54 -9.63 3.91
CA PHE A 140 4.21 -9.84 5.32
C PHE A 140 5.02 -8.90 6.21
N GLN A 141 6.34 -8.77 5.95
CA GLN A 141 7.22 -7.89 6.72
C GLN A 141 6.87 -6.40 6.55
N ALA A 142 6.50 -6.01 5.32
CA ALA A 142 6.03 -4.66 5.06
C ALA A 142 4.71 -4.38 5.79
N LEU A 143 3.74 -5.29 5.71
CA LEU A 143 2.45 -5.16 6.38
C LEU A 143 2.58 -5.07 7.90
N GLU A 144 3.46 -5.86 8.52
CA GLU A 144 3.75 -5.79 9.95
C GLU A 144 4.31 -4.43 10.36
N LEU A 145 5.25 -3.87 9.58
CA LEU A 145 5.82 -2.55 9.86
C LEU A 145 4.79 -1.43 9.73
N LEU A 146 3.84 -1.57 8.82
CA LEU A 146 2.84 -0.54 8.53
C LEU A 146 1.65 -0.50 9.51
N GLN A 147 1.46 -1.55 10.35
CA GLN A 147 0.27 -1.69 11.21
C GLN A 147 0.01 -0.47 12.08
N GLU A 148 1.02 0.08 12.75
CA GLU A 148 0.84 1.20 13.67
C GLU A 148 0.48 2.51 12.95
N LYS A 149 1.04 2.72 11.75
CA LYS A 149 0.88 3.97 11.00
C LYS A 149 -0.39 4.03 10.15
N TYR A 150 -0.84 2.88 9.64
CA TYR A 150 -1.95 2.82 8.67
C TYR A 150 -3.17 2.04 9.17
N ARG A 151 -3.26 1.73 10.46
CA ARG A 151 -4.43 1.07 11.04
C ARG A 151 -5.70 1.85 10.72
N GLU A 152 -6.70 1.18 10.11
CA GLU A 152 -8.01 1.74 9.78
C GLU A 152 -7.99 3.00 8.87
N THR A 153 -6.97 3.13 7.99
CA THR A 153 -6.86 4.27 7.07
C THR A 153 -7.09 3.92 5.60
N VAL A 154 -6.87 2.65 5.22
CA VAL A 154 -6.91 2.21 3.83
C VAL A 154 -8.34 2.04 3.36
N LYS A 155 -8.69 2.70 2.26
CA LYS A 155 -10.05 2.68 1.67
C LYS A 155 -10.24 1.60 0.62
N CYS A 156 -9.20 1.29 -0.15
CA CYS A 156 -9.23 0.27 -1.19
C CYS A 156 -7.96 -0.58 -1.10
N VAL A 157 -8.12 -1.87 -0.96
CA VAL A 157 -7.05 -2.85 -1.13
C VAL A 157 -7.33 -3.61 -2.41
N TYR A 158 -6.38 -3.62 -3.34
CA TYR A 158 -6.38 -4.49 -4.51
C TYR A 158 -5.12 -5.32 -4.49
N ILE A 159 -5.24 -6.62 -4.70
CA ILE A 159 -4.10 -7.52 -4.81
C ILE A 159 -4.26 -8.51 -5.96
N ASP A 160 -3.12 -8.87 -6.56
CA ASP A 160 -2.98 -9.83 -7.63
C ASP A 160 -1.94 -10.89 -7.24
N PRO A 161 -2.28 -11.80 -6.28
CA PRO A 161 -1.33 -12.79 -5.80
C PRO A 161 -1.01 -13.83 -6.88
N PRO A 162 0.05 -14.66 -6.71
CA PRO A 162 0.30 -15.80 -7.60
C PRO A 162 -0.94 -16.70 -7.70
N TYR A 163 -1.34 -17.06 -8.93
CA TYR A 163 -2.55 -17.87 -9.16
C TYR A 163 -2.36 -19.36 -8.90
N ASN A 164 -1.13 -19.76 -8.57
CA ASN A 164 -0.77 -21.15 -8.27
C ASN A 164 -1.04 -22.12 -9.43
N THR A 165 -0.71 -21.69 -10.67
CA THR A 165 -0.98 -22.45 -11.90
C THR A 165 -0.07 -23.66 -12.09
N GLY A 166 0.97 -23.82 -11.25
CA GLY A 166 1.96 -24.89 -11.35
C GLY A 166 3.00 -24.70 -12.45
N SER A 167 3.05 -23.53 -13.05
CA SER A 167 3.95 -23.22 -14.18
C SER A 167 5.29 -22.65 -13.70
N ASP A 168 6.24 -23.52 -13.35
CA ASP A 168 7.55 -23.12 -12.79
C ASP A 168 8.40 -22.21 -13.68
N ASN A 169 8.18 -22.17 -15.00
CA ASN A 169 9.06 -21.49 -15.95
C ASN A 169 8.43 -20.32 -16.72
N SER A 170 7.18 -19.97 -16.45
CA SER A 170 6.48 -18.92 -17.22
C SER A 170 6.36 -17.59 -16.51
N PHE A 171 6.70 -17.52 -15.21
CA PHE A 171 6.60 -16.32 -14.38
C PHE A 171 7.95 -15.94 -13.78
N SER A 172 8.13 -14.65 -13.52
CA SER A 172 9.29 -14.12 -12.79
C SER A 172 9.17 -14.27 -11.25
N TYR A 173 8.16 -14.97 -10.78
CA TYR A 173 7.88 -15.25 -9.36
C TYR A 173 7.42 -16.71 -9.18
N LYS A 174 7.42 -17.20 -7.92
CA LYS A 174 6.97 -18.55 -7.58
C LYS A 174 5.46 -18.69 -7.81
N ASP A 175 5.05 -19.70 -8.58
CA ASP A 175 3.64 -19.99 -8.92
C ASP A 175 3.29 -21.48 -8.81
N ASN A 176 3.95 -22.21 -7.89
CA ASN A 176 3.78 -23.65 -7.66
C ASN A 176 3.77 -23.97 -6.16
N TYR A 177 2.84 -23.38 -5.45
CA TYR A 177 2.62 -23.67 -4.03
C TYR A 177 1.78 -24.93 -3.84
N GLN A 178 1.93 -25.60 -2.70
CA GLN A 178 0.85 -26.49 -2.23
C GLN A 178 -0.36 -25.64 -1.85
N HIS A 179 -1.58 -26.11 -2.12
CA HIS A 179 -2.81 -25.36 -1.79
C HIS A 179 -2.85 -24.87 -0.33
N SER A 180 -2.42 -25.73 0.62
CA SER A 180 -2.36 -25.35 2.04
C SER A 180 -1.37 -24.22 2.32
N SER A 181 -0.18 -24.26 1.72
CA SER A 181 0.82 -23.20 1.90
C SER A 181 0.37 -21.89 1.25
N TRP A 182 -0.28 -21.97 0.09
CA TRP A 182 -0.87 -20.83 -0.57
C TRP A 182 -1.99 -20.21 0.27
N ALA A 183 -2.89 -21.04 0.82
CA ALA A 183 -3.98 -20.59 1.67
C ALA A 183 -3.46 -19.95 2.96
N SER A 184 -2.44 -20.52 3.62
CA SER A 184 -1.81 -19.90 4.80
C SER A 184 -1.18 -18.56 4.48
N MET A 185 -0.44 -18.47 3.35
CA MET A 185 0.13 -17.21 2.88
C MET A 185 -0.95 -16.14 2.69
N MET A 186 -2.06 -16.48 2.06
CA MET A 186 -3.16 -15.55 1.81
C MET A 186 -3.88 -15.14 3.09
N ASN A 187 -4.08 -16.09 4.04
CA ASN A 187 -4.72 -15.83 5.34
C ASN A 187 -3.97 -14.75 6.12
N ASP A 188 -2.69 -14.98 6.38
CA ASP A 188 -1.89 -14.10 7.22
C ASP A 188 -1.84 -12.66 6.68
N ARG A 189 -1.68 -12.52 5.36
CA ARG A 189 -1.62 -11.22 4.72
C ARG A 189 -2.97 -10.53 4.65
N SER A 190 -4.04 -11.30 4.43
CA SER A 190 -5.40 -10.76 4.41
C SER A 190 -5.84 -10.23 5.78
N GLU A 191 -5.46 -10.91 6.87
CA GLU A 191 -5.71 -10.44 8.25
C GLU A 191 -5.00 -9.11 8.52
N LEU A 192 -3.71 -9.00 8.17
CA LEU A 192 -2.94 -7.77 8.34
C LEU A 192 -3.53 -6.60 7.51
N MET A 193 -3.90 -6.86 6.26
CA MET A 193 -4.54 -5.85 5.41
C MET A 193 -5.91 -5.44 5.95
N LYS A 194 -6.73 -6.39 6.46
CA LYS A 194 -8.03 -6.10 7.09
C LYS A 194 -7.89 -5.14 8.27
N ASN A 195 -6.85 -5.27 9.10
CA ASN A 195 -6.60 -4.36 10.22
C ASN A 195 -6.35 -2.91 9.77
N MET A 196 -5.75 -2.74 8.59
CA MET A 196 -5.46 -1.42 8.01
C MET A 196 -6.66 -0.79 7.30
N MET A 197 -7.69 -1.56 6.99
CA MET A 197 -8.88 -1.13 6.25
C MET A 197 -9.83 -0.29 7.11
N THR A 198 -10.45 0.74 6.51
CA THR A 198 -11.56 1.51 7.13
C THR A 198 -12.86 0.69 7.15
N GLY A 199 -13.85 1.09 7.95
CA GLY A 199 -15.14 0.38 8.04
C GLY A 199 -15.89 0.27 6.69
N THR A 200 -15.79 1.27 5.81
CA THR A 200 -16.45 1.28 4.49
C THR A 200 -15.51 0.93 3.33
N SER A 201 -14.38 0.32 3.62
CA SER A 201 -13.37 -0.08 2.64
C SER A 201 -13.74 -1.35 1.87
N THR A 202 -13.05 -1.57 0.78
CA THR A 202 -13.21 -2.77 -0.04
C THR A 202 -11.88 -3.47 -0.28
N PHE A 203 -11.93 -4.80 -0.27
CA PHE A 203 -10.81 -5.70 -0.50
C PHE A 203 -11.06 -6.50 -1.78
N TRP A 204 -10.19 -6.36 -2.77
CA TRP A 204 -10.30 -6.95 -4.09
C TRP A 204 -9.14 -7.91 -4.33
N VAL A 205 -9.43 -9.16 -4.64
CA VAL A 205 -8.40 -10.16 -4.93
C VAL A 205 -8.67 -10.83 -6.25
N SER A 206 -7.74 -10.68 -7.18
CA SER A 206 -7.81 -11.37 -8.47
C SER A 206 -7.24 -12.78 -8.38
N THR A 207 -7.87 -13.76 -9.05
CA THR A 207 -7.40 -15.13 -9.19
C THR A 207 -8.01 -15.79 -10.43
N ASP A 208 -7.51 -16.97 -10.80
CA ASP A 208 -8.14 -17.84 -11.79
C ASP A 208 -8.99 -18.94 -11.13
N ASP A 209 -9.52 -19.86 -11.94
CA ASP A 209 -10.36 -20.97 -11.49
C ASP A 209 -9.63 -21.92 -10.52
N GLY A 210 -8.30 -22.00 -10.57
CA GLY A 210 -7.50 -22.96 -9.81
C GLY A 210 -7.56 -22.76 -8.30
N GLU A 211 -7.49 -21.51 -7.86
CA GLU A 211 -7.52 -21.16 -6.42
C GLU A 211 -8.78 -20.38 -6.01
N TYR A 212 -9.69 -20.08 -6.91
CA TYR A 212 -10.89 -19.29 -6.59
C TYR A 212 -11.69 -19.83 -5.40
N ALA A 213 -11.97 -21.14 -5.40
CA ALA A 213 -12.76 -21.75 -4.32
C ALA A 213 -12.01 -21.71 -2.97
N ASN A 214 -10.71 -21.99 -2.96
CA ASN A 214 -9.87 -21.93 -1.77
C ASN A 214 -9.75 -20.50 -1.24
N LEU A 215 -9.55 -19.53 -2.15
CA LEU A 215 -9.50 -18.11 -1.83
C LEU A 215 -10.81 -17.65 -1.19
N LYS A 216 -11.95 -17.93 -1.83
CA LYS A 216 -13.26 -17.49 -1.32
C LYS A 216 -13.51 -18.05 0.09
N HIS A 217 -13.21 -19.33 0.31
CA HIS A 217 -13.38 -19.95 1.64
C HIS A 217 -12.43 -19.33 2.69
N ASN A 218 -11.19 -19.07 2.32
CA ASN A 218 -10.24 -18.40 3.20
C ASN A 218 -10.71 -16.99 3.59
N LEU A 219 -11.17 -16.21 2.62
CA LEU A 219 -11.67 -14.86 2.86
C LEU A 219 -12.99 -14.85 3.64
N ASP A 220 -13.83 -15.87 3.54
CA ASP A 220 -15.02 -16.03 4.39
C ASP A 220 -14.61 -16.18 5.87
N ILE A 221 -13.50 -16.85 6.14
CA ILE A 221 -12.96 -16.96 7.51
C ILE A 221 -12.38 -15.63 7.99
N VAL A 222 -11.58 -14.96 7.15
CA VAL A 222 -10.92 -13.70 7.54
C VAL A 222 -11.91 -12.54 7.69
N PHE A 223 -12.86 -12.38 6.76
CA PHE A 223 -13.75 -11.22 6.69
C PHE A 223 -15.15 -11.44 7.24
N ASP A 224 -15.55 -12.66 7.52
CA ASP A 224 -16.91 -13.17 7.68
C ASP A 224 -17.68 -13.26 6.34
N GLU A 225 -18.45 -14.32 6.17
CA GLU A 225 -19.28 -14.58 5.00
C GLU A 225 -20.25 -13.42 4.68
N ASP A 226 -20.81 -12.78 5.72
CA ASP A 226 -21.75 -11.66 5.60
C ASP A 226 -21.11 -10.40 4.99
N ASN A 227 -19.78 -10.30 4.98
CA ASN A 227 -19.03 -9.20 4.39
C ASN A 227 -18.61 -9.42 2.92
N PHE A 228 -19.06 -10.50 2.32
CA PHE A 228 -18.89 -10.75 0.89
C PHE A 228 -19.74 -9.76 0.06
N VAL A 229 -19.10 -9.04 -0.86
CA VAL A 229 -19.77 -8.05 -1.72
C VAL A 229 -20.18 -8.68 -3.06
N ALA A 230 -19.21 -9.23 -3.78
CA ALA A 230 -19.43 -9.81 -5.10
C ALA A 230 -18.23 -10.64 -5.57
N ASP A 231 -18.45 -11.48 -6.56
CA ASP A 231 -17.43 -12.00 -7.46
C ASP A 231 -17.56 -11.29 -8.81
N ILE A 232 -16.52 -10.60 -9.23
CA ILE A 232 -16.44 -9.90 -10.50
C ILE A 232 -15.78 -10.82 -11.51
N ILE A 233 -16.50 -11.16 -12.55
CA ILE A 233 -16.04 -11.97 -13.67
C ILE A 233 -15.48 -11.03 -14.75
N TRP A 234 -14.16 -11.05 -14.91
CA TRP A 234 -13.50 -10.24 -15.93
C TRP A 234 -13.15 -11.09 -17.16
N ASN A 235 -13.59 -10.65 -18.35
CA ASN A 235 -13.18 -11.24 -19.63
C ASN A 235 -11.74 -10.84 -19.96
N SER A 236 -10.79 -11.57 -19.39
CA SER A 236 -9.34 -11.29 -19.44
C SER A 236 -8.70 -11.64 -20.78
N ARG A 237 -9.34 -12.52 -21.57
CA ARG A 237 -8.82 -13.05 -22.84
C ARG A 237 -9.95 -13.28 -23.85
N LYS A 238 -9.83 -12.66 -25.02
CA LYS A 238 -10.82 -12.81 -26.12
C LYS A 238 -10.46 -13.92 -27.13
N SER A 239 -9.22 -14.41 -27.11
CA SER A 239 -8.79 -15.49 -28.01
C SER A 239 -9.19 -16.86 -27.47
N VAL A 240 -9.60 -17.75 -28.37
CA VAL A 240 -9.95 -19.14 -28.04
C VAL A 240 -8.72 -20.05 -28.25
N SER A 241 -8.45 -20.93 -27.29
CA SER A 241 -7.44 -22.00 -27.40
C SER A 241 -8.12 -23.26 -27.89
N ASN A 242 -7.84 -23.66 -29.12
CA ASN A 242 -8.46 -24.84 -29.74
C ASN A 242 -7.93 -26.16 -29.18
N ASP A 243 -6.81 -26.16 -28.47
CA ASP A 243 -6.18 -27.33 -27.85
C ASP A 243 -6.80 -27.69 -26.50
N ALA A 244 -7.58 -26.77 -25.91
CA ALA A 244 -8.25 -26.98 -24.63
C ALA A 244 -9.69 -27.54 -24.83
N LEU A 245 -10.14 -28.35 -23.89
CA LEU A 245 -11.56 -28.79 -23.87
C LEU A 245 -12.49 -27.60 -23.65
N VAL A 246 -12.11 -26.68 -22.78
CA VAL A 246 -12.77 -25.38 -22.56
C VAL A 246 -11.69 -24.33 -22.54
N SER A 247 -11.79 -23.34 -23.43
CA SER A 247 -10.84 -22.21 -23.44
C SER A 247 -11.16 -21.26 -22.32
N ASN A 248 -10.32 -21.21 -21.30
CA ASN A 248 -10.46 -20.25 -20.21
C ASN A 248 -10.24 -18.82 -20.72
N SER A 249 -11.24 -17.96 -20.54
CA SER A 249 -11.25 -16.57 -21.02
C SER A 249 -11.50 -15.57 -19.90
N ILE A 250 -11.75 -16.04 -18.67
CA ILE A 250 -12.13 -15.21 -17.54
C ILE A 250 -11.11 -15.31 -16.41
N ASN A 251 -11.12 -14.28 -15.58
CA ASN A 251 -10.55 -14.30 -14.25
C ASN A 251 -11.60 -13.85 -13.25
N HIS A 252 -11.50 -14.37 -12.04
CA HIS A 252 -12.29 -13.95 -10.89
C HIS A 252 -11.63 -12.77 -10.18
N THR A 253 -12.45 -11.88 -9.64
CA THR A 253 -11.98 -10.89 -8.68
C THR A 253 -12.98 -10.84 -7.54
N THR A 254 -12.62 -11.52 -6.45
CA THR A 254 -13.44 -11.63 -5.25
C THR A 254 -13.39 -10.34 -4.46
N VAL A 255 -14.55 -9.83 -4.05
CA VAL A 255 -14.68 -8.55 -3.35
C VAL A 255 -15.31 -8.74 -1.99
N PHE A 256 -14.61 -8.30 -0.95
CA PHE A 256 -15.08 -8.21 0.41
C PHE A 256 -15.06 -6.76 0.90
N THR A 257 -15.81 -6.49 1.96
CA THR A 257 -15.72 -5.24 2.72
C THR A 257 -15.34 -5.55 4.18
N LYS A 258 -14.81 -4.57 4.89
CA LYS A 258 -14.55 -4.74 6.33
C LYS A 258 -15.85 -4.82 7.14
N ASP A 259 -16.86 -4.01 6.77
CA ASP A 259 -18.18 -3.98 7.42
C ASP A 259 -19.28 -3.71 6.38
N MET A 260 -20.08 -4.72 6.10
CA MET A 260 -21.19 -4.65 5.13
C MET A 260 -22.30 -3.70 5.59
N ILE A 261 -22.53 -3.58 6.88
CA ILE A 261 -23.56 -2.68 7.41
C ILE A 261 -23.13 -1.23 7.16
N ALA A 262 -21.88 -0.91 7.49
CA ALA A 262 -21.30 0.39 7.22
C ALA A 262 -21.27 0.73 5.72
N LEU A 263 -20.89 -0.23 4.86
CA LEU A 263 -20.88 -0.03 3.42
C LEU A 263 -22.29 0.19 2.85
N LYS A 264 -23.29 -0.57 3.30
CA LYS A 264 -24.70 -0.40 2.89
C LYS A 264 -25.30 0.93 3.37
N ALA A 265 -24.92 1.40 4.55
CA ALA A 265 -25.34 2.72 5.04
C ALA A 265 -24.76 3.86 4.18
N ASN A 266 -23.58 3.65 3.61
CA ASN A 266 -22.85 4.60 2.78
C ASN A 266 -22.79 4.14 1.30
N LYS A 267 -23.92 3.71 0.73
CA LYS A 267 -23.99 3.12 -0.64
C LYS A 267 -23.32 3.93 -1.73
N THR A 268 -23.30 5.25 -1.61
CA THR A 268 -22.68 6.13 -2.58
C THR A 268 -21.15 6.01 -2.60
N ASP A 269 -20.57 5.41 -1.57
CA ASP A 269 -19.12 5.17 -1.49
C ASP A 269 -18.67 3.99 -2.36
N PHE A 270 -19.62 3.14 -2.78
CA PHE A 270 -19.36 1.99 -3.65
C PHE A 270 -20.19 2.11 -4.94
N LYS A 271 -19.93 3.14 -5.73
CA LYS A 271 -20.60 3.41 -6.99
C LYS A 271 -19.68 4.16 -7.96
N VAL A 272 -19.94 3.97 -9.25
CA VAL A 272 -19.33 4.77 -10.32
C VAL A 272 -20.14 6.02 -10.61
N GLU A 273 -19.52 6.99 -11.27
CA GLU A 273 -20.23 8.16 -11.80
C GLU A 273 -21.37 7.71 -12.73
N ALA A 274 -22.51 8.35 -12.60
CA ALA A 274 -23.67 7.98 -13.40
C ALA A 274 -23.39 8.24 -14.89
N ASN A 275 -23.90 7.35 -15.75
CA ASN A 275 -23.87 7.59 -17.18
C ASN A 275 -24.73 8.82 -17.52
N GLU A 276 -24.10 9.80 -18.15
CA GLU A 276 -24.72 11.05 -18.55
C GLU A 276 -25.49 10.98 -19.86
N GLU A 277 -25.44 9.87 -20.57
CA GLU A 277 -26.14 9.72 -21.86
C GLU A 277 -27.65 9.75 -21.69
N GLY A 278 -28.29 10.39 -22.66
CA GLY A 278 -29.75 10.49 -22.74
C GLY A 278 -30.40 11.57 -21.86
N PHE A 279 -29.60 12.32 -21.08
CA PHE A 279 -30.12 13.50 -20.39
C PHE A 279 -30.19 14.68 -21.33
N ILE A 280 -31.41 15.18 -21.54
CA ILE A 280 -31.73 16.35 -22.41
C ILE A 280 -32.64 17.31 -21.64
N ASN A 281 -32.73 18.57 -22.07
CA ASN A 281 -33.64 19.55 -21.49
C ASN A 281 -34.52 20.16 -22.56
N PRO A 282 -35.49 19.39 -23.12
CA PRO A 282 -36.29 19.83 -24.24
C PRO A 282 -37.38 20.87 -23.90
N ASP A 283 -37.70 20.99 -22.64
CA ASP A 283 -38.74 21.86 -22.07
C ASP A 283 -38.18 23.06 -21.28
N ASN A 284 -36.84 23.24 -21.30
CA ASN A 284 -36.14 24.26 -20.53
C ASN A 284 -36.46 24.18 -19.02
N ASP A 285 -36.56 22.97 -18.48
CA ASP A 285 -36.81 22.74 -17.07
C ASP A 285 -35.74 23.45 -16.22
N PRO A 286 -36.11 24.27 -15.22
CA PRO A 286 -35.16 25.03 -14.41
C PRO A 286 -34.25 24.13 -13.57
N ASN A 287 -34.64 22.87 -13.31
CA ASN A 287 -33.82 21.89 -12.58
C ASN A 287 -32.77 21.19 -13.48
N GLY A 288 -32.70 21.55 -14.76
CA GLY A 288 -31.69 21.11 -15.71
C GLY A 288 -32.09 19.91 -16.56
N PRO A 289 -31.08 19.25 -17.20
CA PRO A 289 -31.34 18.11 -18.06
C PRO A 289 -31.92 16.90 -17.30
N TRP A 290 -32.84 16.19 -17.94
CA TRP A 290 -33.53 15.04 -17.41
C TRP A 290 -33.69 13.91 -18.43
N LYS A 291 -33.95 12.69 -17.95
CA LYS A 291 -34.42 11.56 -18.76
C LYS A 291 -35.64 10.91 -18.13
N LEU A 292 -36.44 10.20 -18.96
CA LEU A 292 -37.58 9.46 -18.47
C LEU A 292 -37.16 8.05 -17.98
N ASP A 293 -37.46 7.79 -16.73
CA ASP A 293 -37.39 6.47 -16.15
C ASP A 293 -38.76 5.86 -15.97
N PRO A 294 -38.93 4.51 -16.10
CA PRO A 294 -40.22 3.85 -15.83
C PRO A 294 -40.69 4.12 -14.41
N MET A 295 -41.97 4.36 -14.21
CA MET A 295 -42.58 4.49 -12.88
C MET A 295 -42.76 3.17 -12.17
N ASP A 296 -42.77 2.04 -12.89
CA ASP A 296 -43.02 0.72 -12.33
C ASP A 296 -41.73 -0.10 -12.20
N ALA A 297 -41.68 -0.97 -11.19
CA ALA A 297 -40.60 -1.92 -10.90
C ALA A 297 -41.14 -3.35 -10.82
N PRO A 298 -40.29 -4.38 -11.10
CA PRO A 298 -40.70 -5.79 -10.99
C PRO A 298 -41.08 -6.20 -9.57
N GLY A 299 -41.95 -7.16 -9.44
CA GLY A 299 -42.45 -7.70 -8.18
C GLY A 299 -43.81 -7.12 -7.78
N ILE A 300 -44.52 -7.79 -6.88
CA ILE A 300 -45.83 -7.36 -6.35
C ILE A 300 -45.63 -6.78 -4.95
N ARG A 301 -46.12 -5.54 -4.77
CA ARG A 301 -46.19 -4.87 -3.46
C ARG A 301 -47.55 -4.17 -3.37
N GLU A 302 -48.41 -4.65 -2.50
CA GLU A 302 -49.80 -4.17 -2.39
C GLU A 302 -49.88 -2.68 -2.07
N ASN A 303 -49.06 -2.18 -1.17
CA ASN A 303 -48.97 -0.75 -0.80
C ASN A 303 -48.47 0.17 -1.92
N LEU A 304 -47.86 -0.38 -2.97
CA LEU A 304 -47.36 0.33 -4.13
C LEU A 304 -48.14 0.03 -5.41
N SER A 305 -49.38 -0.51 -5.28
CA SER A 305 -50.26 -0.89 -6.39
C SER A 305 -51.55 -0.05 -6.43
N TYR A 306 -51.41 1.26 -6.31
CA TYR A 306 -52.51 2.23 -6.34
C TYR A 306 -52.68 2.85 -7.72
N GLY A 307 -53.82 3.52 -7.94
CA GLY A 307 -54.12 4.23 -9.21
C GLY A 307 -53.44 5.60 -9.27
N ILE A 308 -52.76 5.89 -10.39
CA ILE A 308 -52.22 7.23 -10.68
C ILE A 308 -53.16 7.88 -11.70
N ILE A 309 -53.77 9.00 -11.35
CA ILE A 309 -54.72 9.74 -12.19
C ILE A 309 -53.93 10.76 -13.04
N ASN A 310 -54.11 10.71 -14.34
CA ASN A 310 -53.57 11.74 -15.23
C ASN A 310 -54.41 13.02 -15.08
N PRO A 311 -53.82 14.13 -14.65
CA PRO A 311 -54.56 15.38 -14.42
C PRO A 311 -55.15 16.02 -15.67
N LYS A 312 -54.69 15.64 -16.88
CA LYS A 312 -55.17 16.19 -18.15
C LYS A 312 -56.33 15.40 -18.77
N THR A 313 -56.34 14.07 -18.57
CA THR A 313 -57.31 13.17 -19.22
C THR A 313 -58.26 12.51 -18.22
N ASN A 314 -58.03 12.62 -16.94
CA ASN A 314 -58.71 11.89 -15.86
C ASN A 314 -58.62 10.34 -15.98
N GLU A 315 -57.74 9.83 -16.82
CA GLU A 315 -57.49 8.41 -16.94
C GLU A 315 -56.65 7.89 -15.77
N THR A 316 -57.04 6.73 -15.22
CA THR A 316 -56.33 6.13 -14.10
C THR A 316 -55.42 5.00 -14.59
N PHE A 317 -54.15 5.06 -14.22
CA PHE A 317 -53.14 4.06 -14.56
C PHE A 317 -52.79 3.22 -13.35
N TYR A 318 -52.67 1.93 -13.54
CA TYR A 318 -52.17 0.98 -12.56
C TYR A 318 -50.87 0.31 -13.02
N PRO A 319 -50.01 -0.20 -12.11
CA PRO A 319 -48.81 -0.92 -12.53
C PRO A 319 -49.20 -2.15 -13.36
N ALA A 320 -48.34 -2.57 -14.26
CA ALA A 320 -48.55 -3.76 -15.05
C ALA A 320 -48.62 -5.03 -14.14
N SER A 321 -49.28 -6.10 -14.62
CA SER A 321 -49.34 -7.35 -13.89
C SER A 321 -47.95 -7.83 -13.49
N GLY A 322 -47.76 -8.21 -12.22
CA GLY A 322 -46.47 -8.60 -11.66
C GLY A 322 -45.51 -7.46 -11.34
N ARG A 323 -45.96 -6.20 -11.36
CA ARG A 323 -45.16 -5.01 -11.07
C ARG A 323 -45.82 -4.12 -10.01
N HIS A 324 -45.09 -3.17 -9.48
CA HIS A 324 -45.54 -2.16 -8.53
C HIS A 324 -44.95 -0.79 -8.87
N TRP A 325 -45.51 0.32 -8.33
CA TRP A 325 -44.93 1.63 -8.49
C TRP A 325 -43.65 1.78 -7.66
N ARG A 326 -42.73 2.62 -8.12
CA ARG A 326 -41.45 2.86 -7.45
C ARG A 326 -41.55 3.74 -6.19
N PHE A 327 -42.60 4.56 -6.13
CA PHE A 327 -42.80 5.54 -5.08
C PHE A 327 -44.07 5.23 -4.29
N GLU A 328 -44.14 5.70 -3.06
CA GLU A 328 -45.38 5.66 -2.30
C GLU A 328 -46.39 6.67 -2.85
N GLN A 329 -47.69 6.51 -2.51
CA GLN A 329 -48.75 7.32 -3.07
C GLN A 329 -48.57 8.82 -2.76
N HIS A 330 -48.16 9.20 -1.58
CA HIS A 330 -47.90 10.58 -1.19
C HIS A 330 -46.75 11.22 -2.01
N ASP A 331 -45.67 10.47 -2.21
CA ASP A 331 -44.54 10.95 -3.04
C ASP A 331 -44.95 11.09 -4.51
N THR A 332 -45.75 10.16 -5.02
CA THR A 332 -46.27 10.25 -6.39
C THR A 332 -47.16 11.47 -6.58
N LEU A 333 -48.01 11.84 -5.60
CA LEU A 333 -48.82 13.06 -5.67
C LEU A 333 -47.94 14.31 -5.71
N ARG A 334 -46.92 14.39 -4.84
CA ARG A 334 -45.96 15.48 -4.87
C ARG A 334 -45.24 15.59 -6.22
N LEU A 335 -44.74 14.47 -6.77
CA LEU A 335 -44.06 14.42 -8.06
C LEU A 335 -44.99 14.82 -9.24
N LEU A 336 -46.30 14.55 -9.12
CA LEU A 336 -47.29 15.01 -10.07
C LEU A 336 -47.47 16.53 -10.00
N GLU A 337 -47.54 17.12 -8.82
CA GLU A 337 -47.63 18.58 -8.59
C GLU A 337 -46.36 19.28 -9.07
N GLU A 338 -45.19 18.71 -8.88
CA GLU A 338 -43.91 19.18 -9.37
C GLU A 338 -43.75 19.04 -10.90
N GLY A 339 -44.71 18.40 -11.59
CA GLY A 339 -44.66 18.18 -13.06
C GLY A 339 -43.59 17.14 -13.47
N ARG A 340 -43.14 16.28 -12.54
CA ARG A 340 -42.10 15.27 -12.75
C ARG A 340 -42.64 13.93 -13.27
N ILE A 341 -43.94 13.73 -13.25
CA ILE A 341 -44.58 12.53 -13.83
C ILE A 341 -45.22 12.91 -15.16
N LEU A 342 -44.77 12.28 -16.23
CA LEU A 342 -45.22 12.55 -17.59
C LEU A 342 -45.96 11.33 -18.16
N PHE A 343 -47.05 11.60 -18.91
CA PHE A 343 -47.91 10.59 -19.56
C PHE A 343 -47.69 10.53 -21.07
N GLY A 344 -46.44 10.75 -21.50
CA GLY A 344 -46.06 10.84 -22.91
C GLY A 344 -46.47 12.15 -23.60
N LYS A 345 -46.05 12.35 -24.85
CA LYS A 345 -46.29 13.62 -25.60
C LYS A 345 -47.78 13.93 -25.79
N LYS A 346 -48.62 12.88 -25.93
CA LYS A 346 -50.08 13.03 -26.14
C LYS A 346 -50.89 12.87 -24.84
N GLY A 347 -50.25 12.63 -23.72
CA GLY A 347 -50.90 12.46 -22.43
C GLY A 347 -51.68 11.14 -22.26
N ASN A 348 -51.44 10.12 -23.06
CA ASN A 348 -52.19 8.87 -23.08
C ASN A 348 -51.27 7.60 -22.93
N THR A 349 -50.08 7.78 -22.46
CA THR A 349 -49.17 6.65 -22.18
C THR A 349 -49.03 6.44 -20.69
N LYS A 350 -48.54 5.25 -20.30
CA LYS A 350 -48.19 4.98 -18.91
C LYS A 350 -47.32 6.09 -18.31
N PRO A 351 -47.50 6.39 -17.02
CA PRO A 351 -46.69 7.40 -16.35
C PRO A 351 -45.21 6.99 -16.36
N ALA A 352 -44.37 7.98 -16.61
CA ALA A 352 -42.92 7.92 -16.52
C ALA A 352 -42.39 9.07 -15.67
N TYR A 353 -41.30 8.86 -15.00
CA TYR A 353 -40.72 9.80 -14.05
C TYR A 353 -39.53 10.56 -14.64
N LYS A 354 -39.51 11.87 -14.51
CA LYS A 354 -38.35 12.72 -14.83
C LYS A 354 -37.27 12.51 -13.77
N ARG A 355 -36.16 11.85 -14.14
CA ARG A 355 -34.94 11.80 -13.32
C ARG A 355 -33.99 12.89 -13.82
N TYR A 356 -33.62 13.82 -12.94
CA TYR A 356 -32.66 14.86 -13.27
C TYR A 356 -31.24 14.37 -13.34
N LYS A 357 -30.39 14.98 -14.18
CA LYS A 357 -28.98 14.68 -14.29
C LYS A 357 -28.26 14.90 -12.96
N SER A 358 -28.56 15.96 -12.22
CA SER A 358 -27.99 16.24 -10.90
C SER A 358 -28.25 15.13 -9.91
N GLU A 359 -29.50 14.63 -9.82
CA GLU A 359 -29.87 13.50 -8.95
C GLU A 359 -29.14 12.20 -9.34
N ALA A 360 -28.94 11.99 -10.64
CA ALA A 360 -28.22 10.83 -11.14
C ALA A 360 -26.74 10.87 -10.74
N LEU A 361 -26.10 12.03 -10.93
CA LEU A 361 -24.71 12.24 -10.57
C LEU A 361 -24.48 12.12 -9.05
N GLU A 362 -25.38 12.66 -8.24
CA GLU A 362 -25.31 12.52 -6.77
C GLU A 362 -25.45 11.07 -6.33
N LYS A 363 -26.35 10.31 -6.94
CA LYS A 363 -26.65 8.93 -6.56
C LYS A 363 -25.63 7.92 -7.09
N GLY A 364 -24.99 8.20 -8.22
CA GLY A 364 -24.10 7.30 -8.97
C GLY A 364 -24.80 6.03 -9.47
N ASP A 365 -24.12 5.27 -10.32
CA ASP A 365 -24.62 4.00 -10.87
C ASP A 365 -23.94 2.79 -10.18
N ALA A 366 -24.70 1.69 -10.03
CA ALA A 366 -24.13 0.42 -9.55
C ALA A 366 -23.30 -0.23 -10.66
N ILE A 367 -22.24 -0.92 -10.28
CA ILE A 367 -21.48 -1.77 -11.19
C ILE A 367 -22.20 -3.11 -11.41
N THR A 368 -21.87 -3.77 -12.50
CA THR A 368 -22.27 -5.16 -12.77
C THR A 368 -21.17 -6.11 -12.33
N SER A 369 -21.49 -7.37 -12.08
CA SER A 369 -20.50 -8.41 -11.77
C SER A 369 -19.79 -8.98 -13.01
N LEU A 370 -20.28 -8.72 -14.21
CA LEU A 370 -19.60 -9.08 -15.46
C LEU A 370 -18.89 -7.83 -16.03
N TRP A 371 -17.57 -7.94 -16.20
CA TRP A 371 -16.71 -6.90 -16.76
C TRP A 371 -16.12 -7.36 -18.10
N ASP A 372 -16.86 -7.15 -19.17
CA ASP A 372 -16.46 -7.37 -20.55
C ASP A 372 -16.14 -6.04 -21.30
N ASP A 373 -16.40 -4.94 -20.62
CA ASP A 373 -16.19 -3.55 -21.08
C ASP A 373 -14.78 -3.01 -20.78
N VAL A 374 -13.97 -3.75 -20.01
CA VAL A 374 -12.57 -3.39 -19.71
C VAL A 374 -11.60 -4.14 -20.63
N LYS A 375 -10.38 -3.60 -20.78
CA LYS A 375 -9.33 -4.19 -21.63
C LYS A 375 -8.83 -5.52 -21.09
N THR A 376 -8.20 -6.28 -21.98
CA THR A 376 -7.64 -7.62 -21.70
C THR A 376 -6.21 -7.54 -21.17
N THR A 377 -5.66 -8.67 -20.71
CA THR A 377 -4.26 -8.78 -20.26
C THR A 377 -3.27 -8.35 -21.35
N ALA A 378 -3.56 -8.68 -22.62
CA ALA A 378 -2.72 -8.29 -23.75
C ALA A 378 -2.55 -6.76 -23.90
N GLU A 379 -3.57 -5.98 -23.54
CA GLU A 379 -3.48 -4.52 -23.55
C GLU A 379 -2.61 -4.00 -22.40
N GLY A 380 -2.58 -4.69 -21.25
CA GLY A 380 -1.65 -4.39 -20.16
C GLY A 380 -0.19 -4.58 -20.59
N THR A 381 0.12 -5.70 -21.24
CA THR A 381 1.43 -5.97 -21.82
C THR A 381 1.83 -4.91 -22.85
N LYS A 382 0.91 -4.54 -23.75
CA LYS A 382 1.15 -3.51 -24.76
C LYS A 382 1.44 -2.15 -24.14
N LEU A 383 0.76 -1.80 -23.06
CA LEU A 383 1.01 -0.57 -22.32
C LEU A 383 2.43 -0.53 -21.74
N LEU A 384 2.90 -1.63 -21.15
CA LEU A 384 4.29 -1.70 -20.65
C LEU A 384 5.31 -1.60 -21.80
N LEU A 385 5.06 -2.25 -22.92
CA LEU A 385 5.91 -2.12 -24.11
C LEU A 385 5.99 -0.67 -24.60
N ASN A 386 4.90 0.06 -24.57
CA ASN A 386 4.88 1.48 -24.91
C ASN A 386 5.64 2.34 -23.87
N LEU A 387 5.51 2.03 -22.58
CA LEU A 387 6.21 2.74 -21.51
C LEU A 387 7.73 2.54 -21.54
N PHE A 388 8.18 1.32 -21.83
CA PHE A 388 9.59 0.95 -21.69
C PHE A 388 10.32 0.78 -23.03
N GLY A 389 9.60 0.55 -24.13
CA GLY A 389 10.20 0.31 -25.44
C GLY A 389 11.17 -0.86 -25.39
N THR A 390 12.41 -0.63 -25.84
CA THR A 390 13.48 -1.63 -25.85
C THR A 390 14.31 -1.64 -24.56
N SER A 391 14.00 -0.81 -23.56
CA SER A 391 14.76 -0.76 -22.32
C SER A 391 14.53 -1.99 -21.44
N LEU A 392 13.43 -2.71 -21.64
CA LEU A 392 13.16 -4.02 -21.03
C LEU A 392 12.96 -5.08 -22.12
N PRO A 393 13.51 -6.29 -21.97
CA PRO A 393 13.26 -7.39 -22.89
C PRO A 393 11.77 -7.73 -22.97
N LYS A 394 11.27 -8.03 -24.17
CA LYS A 394 9.86 -8.38 -24.37
C LYS A 394 9.48 -9.64 -23.58
N GLU A 395 10.35 -10.63 -23.57
CA GLU A 395 10.17 -11.90 -22.85
C GLU A 395 9.99 -11.66 -21.34
N PHE A 396 10.71 -10.69 -20.78
CA PHE A 396 10.56 -10.27 -19.40
C PHE A 396 9.17 -9.66 -19.15
N ILE A 397 8.72 -8.73 -20.01
CA ILE A 397 7.39 -8.09 -19.89
C ILE A 397 6.27 -9.12 -20.08
N ASP A 398 6.42 -10.05 -21.01
CA ASP A 398 5.46 -11.14 -21.24
C ASP A 398 5.36 -12.08 -20.02
N GLY A 399 6.45 -12.29 -19.28
CA GLY A 399 6.49 -13.06 -18.04
C GLY A 399 5.82 -12.38 -16.83
N ILE A 400 5.71 -11.04 -16.83
CA ILE A 400 5.06 -10.27 -15.74
C ILE A 400 3.52 -10.35 -15.83
N LYS A 401 2.95 -10.44 -17.04
CA LYS A 401 1.49 -10.46 -17.32
C LYS A 401 0.71 -9.35 -16.60
N PRO A 402 1.03 -8.08 -16.85
CA PRO A 402 0.46 -6.96 -16.10
C PRO A 402 -1.05 -6.85 -16.30
N LYS A 403 -1.78 -6.47 -15.25
CA LYS A 403 -3.18 -6.11 -15.38
C LYS A 403 -3.34 -4.85 -16.24
N PRO A 404 -4.40 -4.73 -17.04
CA PRO A 404 -4.71 -3.49 -17.75
C PRO A 404 -5.05 -2.38 -16.76
N VAL A 405 -4.54 -1.18 -17.01
CA VAL A 405 -4.77 -0.02 -16.13
C VAL A 405 -6.25 0.32 -16.03
N GLU A 406 -7.02 0.11 -17.09
CA GLU A 406 -8.47 0.38 -17.12
C GLU A 406 -9.24 -0.49 -16.13
N PHE A 407 -8.79 -1.76 -15.93
CA PHE A 407 -9.38 -2.64 -14.92
C PHE A 407 -9.16 -2.06 -13.52
N ILE A 408 -7.91 -1.71 -13.17
CA ILE A 408 -7.59 -1.15 -11.86
C ILE A 408 -8.20 0.24 -11.69
N ASN A 409 -8.24 1.08 -12.73
CA ASN A 409 -8.95 2.36 -12.70
C ASN A 409 -10.42 2.18 -12.30
N LYS A 410 -11.09 1.14 -12.81
CA LYS A 410 -12.47 0.83 -12.47
C LYS A 410 -12.61 0.39 -11.02
N VAL A 411 -11.70 -0.47 -10.52
CA VAL A 411 -11.63 -0.87 -9.11
C VAL A 411 -11.46 0.35 -8.19
N VAL A 412 -10.48 1.20 -8.46
CA VAL A 412 -10.20 2.40 -7.65
C VAL A 412 -11.38 3.36 -7.69
N ASN A 413 -11.93 3.63 -8.88
CA ASN A 413 -13.05 4.57 -9.03
C ASN A 413 -14.34 4.14 -8.29
N VAL A 414 -14.59 2.81 -8.23
CA VAL A 414 -15.74 2.24 -7.49
C VAL A 414 -15.52 2.33 -5.98
N SER A 415 -14.29 2.12 -5.54
CA SER A 415 -13.95 1.92 -4.12
C SER A 415 -13.61 3.20 -3.38
N THR A 416 -13.27 4.27 -4.11
CA THR A 416 -12.67 5.47 -3.50
C THR A 416 -13.39 6.74 -3.88
N LYS A 417 -13.27 7.74 -3.01
CA LYS A 417 -13.51 9.15 -3.30
C LYS A 417 -12.18 9.89 -3.20
N ASN A 418 -12.19 11.19 -3.35
CA ASN A 418 -10.97 11.99 -3.25
C ASN A 418 -10.22 11.74 -1.92
N GLU A 419 -8.91 11.87 -1.92
CA GLU A 419 -8.01 11.75 -0.75
C GLU A 419 -8.00 10.38 -0.05
N SER A 420 -8.37 9.33 -0.75
CA SER A 420 -8.33 7.96 -0.23
C SER A 420 -6.96 7.31 -0.35
N ILE A 421 -6.66 6.34 0.53
CA ILE A 421 -5.47 5.48 0.40
C ILE A 421 -5.86 4.21 -0.34
N VAL A 422 -5.09 3.91 -1.40
CA VAL A 422 -5.17 2.67 -2.19
C VAL A 422 -3.92 1.84 -1.91
N MET A 423 -4.09 0.56 -1.58
CA MET A 423 -2.99 -0.33 -1.23
C MET A 423 -2.93 -1.54 -2.15
N ASP A 424 -1.70 -1.94 -2.52
CA ASP A 424 -1.42 -3.16 -3.27
C ASP A 424 -0.11 -3.79 -2.77
N CYS A 425 -0.23 -4.91 -2.05
CA CYS A 425 0.92 -5.63 -1.48
C CYS A 425 1.41 -6.81 -2.35
N PHE A 426 0.90 -6.90 -3.58
CA PHE A 426 1.39 -7.77 -4.64
C PHE A 426 1.48 -6.95 -5.92
N CYS A 427 2.18 -5.79 -5.84
CA CYS A 427 2.06 -4.74 -6.85
C CYS A 427 2.66 -5.10 -8.21
N GLY A 428 3.51 -6.13 -8.28
CA GLY A 428 4.11 -6.64 -9.51
C GLY A 428 4.71 -5.52 -10.36
N SER A 429 4.04 -5.18 -11.44
CA SER A 429 4.47 -4.11 -12.33
C SER A 429 4.07 -2.68 -11.90
N GLY A 430 3.38 -2.48 -10.78
CA GLY A 430 2.94 -1.18 -10.29
C GLY A 430 1.70 -0.60 -10.97
N THR A 431 0.80 -1.46 -11.48
CA THR A 431 -0.42 -1.01 -12.19
C THR A 431 -1.34 -0.21 -11.28
N THR A 432 -1.43 -0.56 -10.00
CA THR A 432 -2.29 0.10 -9.01
C THR A 432 -1.85 1.54 -8.77
N GLY A 433 -0.57 1.80 -8.63
CA GLY A 433 -0.03 3.16 -8.52
C GLY A 433 -0.27 3.99 -9.80
N HIS A 434 -0.09 3.36 -10.98
CA HIS A 434 -0.42 4.01 -12.26
C HIS A 434 -1.91 4.43 -12.30
N ALA A 435 -2.81 3.56 -11.87
CA ALA A 435 -4.25 3.87 -11.81
C ALA A 435 -4.54 5.01 -10.83
N ALA A 436 -3.95 5.01 -9.63
CA ALA A 436 -4.11 6.08 -8.65
C ALA A 436 -3.65 7.45 -9.21
N ILE A 437 -2.51 7.50 -9.90
CA ILE A 437 -1.99 8.71 -10.55
C ILE A 437 -2.94 9.18 -11.65
N ASN A 438 -3.51 8.27 -12.45
CA ASN A 438 -4.47 8.61 -13.49
C ASN A 438 -5.78 9.19 -12.92
N GLN A 439 -6.23 8.75 -11.76
CA GLN A 439 -7.36 9.36 -11.06
C GLN A 439 -6.98 10.79 -10.59
N GLY A 440 -5.76 10.99 -10.12
CA GLY A 440 -5.23 12.31 -9.77
C GLY A 440 -5.27 13.31 -10.92
N ARG A 441 -4.95 12.87 -12.15
CA ARG A 441 -5.08 13.71 -13.38
C ARG A 441 -6.54 14.15 -13.65
N LYS A 442 -7.51 13.36 -13.17
CA LYS A 442 -8.94 13.68 -13.26
C LYS A 442 -9.46 14.48 -12.06
N GLY A 443 -8.56 14.95 -11.18
CA GLY A 443 -8.90 15.73 -10.00
C GLY A 443 -9.27 14.89 -8.77
N LYS A 444 -9.09 13.55 -8.81
CA LYS A 444 -9.29 12.65 -7.67
C LYS A 444 -7.94 12.20 -7.14
N MET A 445 -7.35 13.00 -6.27
CA MET A 445 -6.04 12.70 -5.69
C MET A 445 -6.16 11.56 -4.69
N HIS A 446 -5.37 10.51 -4.90
CA HIS A 446 -5.25 9.36 -3.99
C HIS A 446 -3.82 9.21 -3.51
N LYS A 447 -3.66 8.73 -2.28
CA LYS A 447 -2.39 8.16 -1.81
C LYS A 447 -2.34 6.69 -2.20
N TYR A 448 -1.14 6.20 -2.52
CA TYR A 448 -0.96 4.80 -2.89
C TYR A 448 0.18 4.17 -2.10
N ILE A 449 -0.02 2.92 -1.67
CA ILE A 449 0.99 2.08 -1.02
C ILE A 449 1.19 0.85 -1.89
N LEU A 450 2.41 0.67 -2.39
CA LEU A 450 2.78 -0.45 -3.25
C LEU A 450 3.89 -1.23 -2.61
N CYS A 451 3.72 -2.53 -2.45
CA CYS A 451 4.74 -3.42 -1.91
C CYS A 451 4.94 -4.63 -2.81
N ASP A 452 6.17 -5.04 -2.97
CA ASP A 452 6.57 -6.30 -3.58
C ASP A 452 8.02 -6.65 -3.23
N VAL A 453 8.37 -7.94 -3.24
CA VAL A 453 9.73 -8.43 -3.06
C VAL A 453 10.27 -8.92 -4.40
N ASN A 454 10.74 -8.02 -5.23
CA ASN A 454 11.22 -8.39 -6.55
C ASN A 454 12.57 -7.77 -6.87
N TYR A 455 13.48 -8.58 -7.42
CA TYR A 455 14.76 -8.09 -7.96
C TYR A 455 14.59 -7.02 -9.05
N TYR A 456 13.42 -7.01 -9.71
CA TYR A 456 13.09 -6.03 -10.74
C TYR A 456 12.35 -4.78 -10.21
N PHE A 457 12.22 -4.58 -8.90
CA PHE A 457 11.50 -3.43 -8.33
C PHE A 457 12.09 -2.10 -8.80
N ASP A 458 13.41 -2.01 -8.83
CA ASP A 458 14.14 -0.81 -9.28
C ASP A 458 14.14 -0.61 -10.82
N ILE A 459 13.76 -1.63 -11.60
CA ILE A 459 13.77 -1.54 -13.07
C ILE A 459 12.38 -1.50 -13.69
N LEU A 460 11.33 -1.86 -12.95
CA LEU A 460 9.97 -1.91 -13.47
C LEU A 460 8.95 -1.08 -12.66
N PRO A 461 8.47 -1.46 -11.45
CA PRO A 461 7.40 -0.70 -10.79
C PRO A 461 7.83 0.73 -10.44
N LYS A 462 9.01 0.95 -9.87
CA LYS A 462 9.50 2.30 -9.54
C LYS A 462 9.65 3.18 -10.79
N PRO A 463 10.40 2.78 -11.85
CA PRO A 463 10.47 3.56 -13.09
C PRO A 463 9.12 3.75 -13.79
N ARG A 464 8.20 2.78 -13.68
CA ARG A 464 6.84 2.96 -14.20
C ARG A 464 6.13 4.13 -13.54
N ILE A 465 6.19 4.22 -12.21
CA ILE A 465 5.58 5.33 -11.46
C ILE A 465 6.22 6.66 -11.86
N GLU A 466 7.56 6.73 -11.94
CA GLU A 466 8.29 7.93 -12.37
C GLU A 466 7.88 8.36 -13.79
N LYS A 467 7.79 7.42 -14.72
CA LYS A 467 7.36 7.68 -16.11
C LYS A 467 5.93 8.20 -16.19
N VAL A 468 5.01 7.57 -15.44
CA VAL A 468 3.60 7.97 -15.42
C VAL A 468 3.43 9.35 -14.78
N ILE A 469 4.21 9.71 -13.76
CA ILE A 469 4.23 11.05 -13.19
C ILE A 469 4.66 12.08 -14.25
N TYR A 470 5.71 11.79 -15.01
CA TYR A 470 6.29 12.72 -15.99
C TYR A 470 5.42 12.93 -17.23
N SER A 471 4.76 11.89 -17.73
CA SER A 471 3.91 11.99 -18.92
C SER A 471 2.73 11.03 -18.87
N GLU A 472 1.58 11.47 -19.35
CA GLU A 472 0.36 10.66 -19.47
C GLU A 472 0.52 9.61 -20.57
N ASP A 473 1.10 9.98 -21.72
CA ASP A 473 1.19 9.15 -22.91
C ASP A 473 2.62 8.78 -23.28
N TRP A 474 2.81 7.51 -23.63
CA TRP A 474 4.10 6.92 -24.00
C TRP A 474 4.01 6.09 -25.26
N LYS A 475 5.07 6.12 -26.07
CA LYS A 475 5.24 5.29 -27.25
C LYS A 475 6.69 4.87 -27.38
N ASP A 476 6.93 3.57 -27.52
CA ASP A 476 8.28 2.99 -27.73
C ASP A 476 9.34 3.48 -26.70
N GLY A 477 8.92 3.63 -25.43
CA GLY A 477 9.79 4.08 -24.34
C GLY A 477 9.94 5.59 -24.19
N LYS A 478 9.37 6.40 -25.12
CA LYS A 478 9.49 7.86 -25.14
C LYS A 478 8.17 8.55 -24.77
N PRO A 479 8.22 9.68 -24.06
CA PRO A 479 7.03 10.44 -23.72
C PRO A 479 6.47 11.13 -24.96
N VAL A 480 5.15 11.09 -25.13
CA VAL A 480 4.46 11.74 -26.26
C VAL A 480 4.04 13.17 -25.88
N SER A 481 3.40 13.33 -24.74
CA SER A 481 2.79 14.62 -24.35
C SER A 481 3.61 15.44 -23.37
N ARG A 482 4.48 14.82 -22.57
CA ARG A 482 5.18 15.43 -21.40
C ARG A 482 4.23 16.18 -20.44
N LYS A 483 2.93 15.83 -20.46
CA LYS A 483 1.93 16.35 -19.53
C LYS A 483 2.05 15.57 -18.23
N GLY A 484 2.84 16.09 -17.31
CA GLY A 484 3.08 15.50 -16.01
C GLY A 484 2.01 15.85 -14.98
N ILE A 485 2.21 15.37 -13.77
CA ILE A 485 1.43 15.69 -12.58
C ILE A 485 2.35 15.84 -11.38
N SER A 486 2.10 16.85 -10.54
CA SER A 486 2.87 17.10 -9.32
C SER A 486 2.72 15.95 -8.34
N GLN A 487 3.83 15.32 -7.97
CA GLN A 487 3.86 14.14 -7.09
C GLN A 487 5.14 14.11 -6.23
N CYS A 488 4.99 13.51 -5.06
CA CYS A 488 6.10 13.03 -4.25
C CYS A 488 5.78 11.59 -3.81
N PHE A 489 6.74 10.70 -3.90
CA PHE A 489 6.62 9.39 -3.26
C PHE A 489 7.90 9.00 -2.54
N LYS A 490 7.71 8.28 -1.45
CA LYS A 490 8.79 7.69 -0.65
C LYS A 490 9.07 6.28 -1.18
N TYR A 491 10.33 5.92 -1.34
CA TYR A 491 10.76 4.58 -1.68
C TYR A 491 11.61 4.02 -0.54
N ILE A 492 11.13 2.95 0.09
CA ILE A 492 11.84 2.28 1.19
C ILE A 492 12.18 0.85 0.83
N ARG A 493 13.30 0.38 1.37
CA ARG A 493 13.72 -1.02 1.34
C ARG A 493 13.85 -1.52 2.76
N LEU A 494 13.35 -2.73 3.01
CA LEU A 494 13.45 -3.37 4.31
C LEU A 494 14.51 -4.48 4.30
N GLU A 495 15.10 -4.70 5.48
CA GLU A 495 15.88 -5.90 5.78
C GLU A 495 15.06 -7.14 5.40
N GLN A 496 15.66 -8.09 4.66
CA GLN A 496 15.02 -9.36 4.34
C GLN A 496 15.21 -10.36 5.49
N TYR A 497 14.39 -11.41 5.51
CA TYR A 497 14.50 -12.45 6.52
C TYR A 497 15.88 -13.15 6.47
N GLU A 498 16.38 -13.40 5.26
CA GLU A 498 17.70 -13.96 5.01
C GLU A 498 18.82 -13.04 5.51
N ASP A 499 18.66 -11.72 5.39
CA ASP A 499 19.61 -10.76 5.94
C ASP A 499 19.66 -10.84 7.46
N THR A 500 18.47 -10.97 8.12
CA THR A 500 18.42 -11.18 9.57
C THR A 500 19.21 -12.43 9.97
N LEU A 501 19.04 -13.55 9.24
CA LEU A 501 19.79 -14.79 9.50
C LEU A 501 21.31 -14.61 9.30
N ASN A 502 21.72 -13.93 8.23
CA ASN A 502 23.14 -13.70 7.91
C ASN A 502 23.85 -12.80 8.92
N ASN A 503 23.10 -11.97 9.66
CA ASN A 503 23.65 -11.11 10.72
C ASN A 503 23.75 -11.79 12.08
N LEU A 504 23.22 -13.00 12.25
CA LEU A 504 23.41 -13.78 13.47
C LEU A 504 24.84 -14.29 13.54
N GLN A 505 25.58 -13.89 14.57
CA GLN A 505 26.93 -14.35 14.85
C GLN A 505 26.93 -15.18 16.12
N PRO A 506 26.79 -16.53 16.01
CA PRO A 506 26.93 -17.37 17.19
C PRO A 506 28.32 -17.15 17.75
N LYS A 507 28.39 -16.68 18.99
CA LYS A 507 29.66 -16.51 19.69
C LYS A 507 30.29 -17.90 19.85
N ASN A 508 31.36 -18.17 19.10
CA ASN A 508 32.19 -19.36 19.27
C ASN A 508 32.88 -19.31 20.64
N GLN A 509 32.14 -19.39 21.73
CA GLN A 509 32.68 -19.80 22.99
C GLN A 509 32.85 -21.32 22.87
N ARG A 510 34.07 -21.77 22.54
CA ARG A 510 34.48 -23.12 22.92
C ARG A 510 34.28 -23.21 24.44
N LEU A 511 33.18 -23.81 24.84
CA LEU A 511 33.06 -24.31 26.19
C LEU A 511 34.08 -25.44 26.27
N ASP A 512 35.21 -25.18 26.94
CA ASP A 512 36.19 -26.23 27.28
C ASP A 512 35.53 -27.17 28.28
N PHE A 513 34.99 -28.27 27.76
CA PHE A 513 34.31 -29.32 28.53
C PHE A 513 35.30 -30.43 28.98
N ASP A 514 36.47 -30.05 29.42
CA ASP A 514 37.37 -30.96 30.09
C ASP A 514 37.07 -31.01 31.60
N ASN A 515 35.99 -31.68 32.00
CA ASN A 515 35.83 -32.15 33.38
C ASN A 515 35.03 -33.46 33.45
N GLU A 516 35.74 -34.49 33.82
CA GLU A 516 35.34 -35.89 33.97
C GLU A 516 34.36 -36.15 35.13
N ASN A 517 33.22 -35.48 35.26
CA ASN A 517 32.24 -35.88 36.26
C ASN A 517 30.82 -35.52 35.86
N GLY A 518 30.10 -36.44 35.25
CA GLY A 518 28.69 -36.69 35.45
C GLY A 518 27.67 -35.56 35.25
N LYS A 519 27.87 -34.62 34.31
CA LYS A 519 26.96 -33.47 34.07
C LYS A 519 26.28 -33.46 32.70
N GLY A 520 26.15 -34.57 32.03
CA GLY A 520 25.56 -34.65 30.69
C GLY A 520 24.13 -34.09 30.55
N ASP A 521 23.37 -34.09 31.64
CA ASP A 521 21.98 -33.65 31.61
C ASP A 521 21.84 -32.11 31.64
N PHE A 522 22.77 -31.39 32.26
CA PHE A 522 22.78 -29.94 32.33
C PHE A 522 23.28 -29.34 31.01
N GLU A 523 24.31 -29.91 30.42
CA GLU A 523 24.89 -29.49 29.15
C GLU A 523 23.90 -29.67 27.98
N GLU A 524 23.27 -30.84 27.88
CA GLU A 524 22.23 -31.12 26.88
C GLU A 524 21.04 -30.18 27.03
N THR A 525 20.60 -29.89 28.27
CA THR A 525 19.47 -29.01 28.52
C THR A 525 19.83 -27.54 28.26
N TYR A 526 21.06 -27.11 28.53
CA TYR A 526 21.57 -25.78 28.23
C TYR A 526 21.67 -25.57 26.72
N PHE A 527 22.28 -26.47 25.97
CA PHE A 527 22.37 -26.42 24.51
C PHE A 527 21.00 -26.40 23.86
N LEU A 528 20.05 -27.19 24.33
CA LEU A 528 18.71 -27.28 23.76
C LEU A 528 17.79 -26.13 24.13
N ARG A 529 17.98 -25.42 25.24
CA ARG A 529 17.02 -24.40 25.72
C ARG A 529 17.52 -22.98 25.69
N TYR A 530 18.81 -22.72 25.75
CA TYR A 530 19.33 -21.37 25.99
C TYR A 530 20.30 -20.86 24.92
N MET A 531 20.92 -21.72 24.14
CA MET A 531 22.01 -21.34 23.25
C MET A 531 21.56 -20.33 22.17
N LEU A 532 20.48 -20.63 21.43
CA LEU A 532 20.01 -19.76 20.36
C LEU A 532 19.51 -18.43 20.89
N ASP A 533 18.64 -18.41 21.88
CA ASP A 533 18.05 -17.19 22.44
C ASP A 533 19.07 -16.31 23.18
N THR A 534 20.04 -16.91 23.86
CA THR A 534 21.00 -16.17 24.68
C THR A 534 22.17 -15.63 23.86
N GLU A 535 22.66 -16.41 22.90
CA GLU A 535 23.83 -16.04 22.10
C GLU A 535 23.47 -15.01 21.01
N THR A 536 22.25 -15.09 20.44
CA THR A 536 21.81 -14.20 19.36
C THR A 536 21.08 -12.93 19.84
N LYS A 537 20.80 -12.83 21.15
CA LYS A 537 20.05 -11.70 21.72
C LYS A 537 20.71 -10.35 21.44
N GLY A 538 22.03 -10.28 21.44
CA GLY A 538 22.80 -9.08 21.14
C GLY A 538 22.85 -8.75 19.64
N ASP A 539 22.66 -9.75 18.78
CA ASP A 539 22.65 -9.55 17.32
C ASP A 539 21.29 -9.08 16.81
N LEU A 540 20.21 -9.43 17.54
CA LEU A 540 18.85 -9.00 17.22
C LEU A 540 18.53 -7.61 17.75
N PHE A 541 19.12 -7.22 18.86
CA PHE A 541 18.97 -5.91 19.48
C PHE A 541 20.19 -5.58 20.36
N ASN A 542 20.85 -4.46 20.09
CA ASN A 542 22.01 -4.00 20.83
C ASN A 542 21.89 -2.53 21.20
N LEU A 543 22.03 -2.21 22.49
CA LEU A 543 21.97 -0.83 22.99
C LEU A 543 23.13 0.03 22.44
N GLU A 544 24.24 -0.57 22.03
CA GLU A 544 25.36 0.15 21.42
C GLU A 544 24.97 0.86 20.12
N TRP A 545 23.97 0.35 19.38
CA TRP A 545 23.48 0.99 18.16
C TRP A 545 22.95 2.39 18.42
N PHE A 546 22.37 2.61 19.58
CA PHE A 546 21.77 3.90 19.96
C PHE A 546 22.81 4.93 20.43
N LYS A 547 24.08 4.56 20.65
CA LYS A 547 25.14 5.54 20.91
C LYS A 547 25.46 6.39 19.67
N ASN A 548 25.39 5.77 18.49
CA ASN A 548 25.50 6.50 17.22
C ASN A 548 24.51 5.93 16.20
N PRO A 549 23.24 6.29 16.27
CA PRO A 549 22.19 5.72 15.43
C PRO A 549 22.38 6.04 13.94
N PHE A 550 23.19 7.05 13.61
CA PHE A 550 23.49 7.45 12.25
C PHE A 550 24.60 6.62 11.57
N ALA A 551 25.22 5.70 12.28
CA ALA A 551 26.28 4.85 11.72
C ALA A 551 25.96 3.36 11.83
N MET A 552 24.73 3.00 12.21
CA MET A 552 24.33 1.61 12.28
C MET A 552 24.31 1.02 10.87
N SER A 553 24.91 -0.17 10.73
CA SER A 553 24.87 -0.97 9.50
C SER A 553 24.62 -2.43 9.80
N ILE A 554 24.04 -3.13 8.86
CA ILE A 554 23.87 -4.59 8.83
C ILE A 554 24.35 -5.11 7.49
N LYS A 555 24.64 -6.41 7.43
CA LYS A 555 24.94 -7.07 6.16
C LYS A 555 23.64 -7.41 5.45
N THR A 556 23.50 -6.96 4.21
CA THR A 556 22.40 -7.35 3.32
C THR A 556 22.94 -8.03 2.07
N THR A 557 22.13 -8.88 1.47
CA THR A 557 22.47 -9.56 0.22
C THR A 557 22.18 -8.66 -0.97
N LYS A 558 23.22 -8.34 -1.73
CA LYS A 558 23.08 -7.61 -3.00
C LYS A 558 23.91 -8.32 -4.07
N ASP A 559 23.29 -8.64 -5.20
CA ASP A 559 23.96 -9.35 -6.33
C ASP A 559 24.67 -10.65 -5.88
N ASN A 560 24.07 -11.41 -4.95
CA ASN A 560 24.61 -12.61 -4.30
C ASN A 560 25.88 -12.37 -3.44
N GLU A 561 26.18 -11.13 -3.08
CA GLU A 561 27.25 -10.77 -2.15
C GLU A 561 26.70 -10.11 -0.89
N LEU A 562 27.34 -10.38 0.25
CA LEU A 562 27.02 -9.70 1.51
C LEU A 562 27.72 -8.34 1.55
N VAL A 563 26.94 -7.27 1.61
CA VAL A 563 27.44 -5.91 1.68
C VAL A 563 26.97 -5.23 2.96
N ASP A 564 27.83 -4.38 3.54
CA ASP A 564 27.45 -3.56 4.67
C ASP A 564 26.48 -2.46 4.19
N THR A 565 25.26 -2.48 4.71
CA THR A 565 24.18 -1.56 4.35
C THR A 565 23.78 -0.74 5.55
N HIS A 566 23.72 0.57 5.36
CA HIS A 566 23.27 1.51 6.39
C HIS A 566 21.81 1.26 6.78
N VAL A 567 21.53 1.30 8.08
CA VAL A 567 20.16 1.22 8.63
C VAL A 567 19.66 2.60 8.95
N ASP A 568 18.50 2.97 8.41
CA ASP A 568 17.80 4.19 8.78
C ASP A 568 17.00 3.97 10.07
N MET A 569 17.70 4.16 11.22
CA MET A 569 17.09 4.02 12.55
C MET A 569 15.97 5.02 12.79
N VAL A 570 16.09 6.22 12.23
CA VAL A 570 15.09 7.29 12.36
C VAL A 570 13.78 6.88 11.66
N GLU A 571 13.88 6.49 10.40
CA GLU A 571 12.70 6.09 9.64
C GLU A 571 12.09 4.78 10.18
N THR A 572 12.92 3.81 10.59
CA THR A 572 12.43 2.59 11.25
C THR A 572 11.59 2.94 12.48
N PHE A 573 12.07 3.83 13.35
CA PHE A 573 11.35 4.21 14.55
C PHE A 573 10.06 4.96 14.27
N ASN A 574 10.03 5.83 13.25
CA ASN A 574 8.83 6.54 12.83
C ASN A 574 7.69 5.57 12.47
N TYR A 575 8.01 4.46 11.78
CA TYR A 575 7.02 3.41 11.50
C TYR A 575 6.64 2.62 12.74
N LEU A 576 7.61 2.26 13.60
CA LEU A 576 7.36 1.47 14.81
C LEU A 576 6.38 2.16 15.78
N ILE A 577 6.45 3.48 15.91
CA ILE A 577 5.54 4.26 16.76
C ILE A 577 4.32 4.82 16.01
N GLY A 578 4.19 4.51 14.71
CA GLY A 578 3.09 5.00 13.88
C GLY A 578 3.06 6.52 13.73
N LEU A 579 4.23 7.17 13.65
CA LEU A 579 4.33 8.62 13.56
C LEU A 579 4.00 9.11 12.14
N ASN A 580 3.03 10.00 12.02
CA ASN A 580 2.83 10.83 10.85
C ASN A 580 3.79 12.02 10.96
N VAL A 581 4.87 11.96 10.20
CA VAL A 581 5.95 12.94 10.24
C VAL A 581 5.51 14.24 9.61
N GLU A 582 5.49 15.31 10.41
CA GLU A 582 5.28 16.68 9.93
C GLU A 582 6.63 17.28 9.53
N THR A 583 7.61 17.33 10.43
CA THR A 583 8.93 17.86 10.13
C THR A 583 10.04 16.87 10.44
N LEU A 584 11.05 16.84 9.57
CA LEU A 584 12.27 16.07 9.76
C LEU A 584 13.47 16.99 9.48
N ARG A 585 14.24 17.30 10.52
CA ARG A 585 15.31 18.31 10.45
C ARG A 585 16.62 17.78 11.00
N TYR A 586 17.71 18.24 10.42
CA TYR A 586 19.08 17.98 10.85
C TYR A 586 19.75 19.31 11.23
N PRO A 587 19.44 19.90 12.41
CA PRO A 587 19.79 21.28 12.76
C PRO A 587 21.30 21.51 12.93
N LYS A 588 22.06 20.48 13.30
CA LYS A 588 23.53 20.47 13.34
C LYS A 588 24.07 19.06 13.30
N ASP A 589 25.38 18.90 13.06
CA ASP A 589 26.04 17.59 13.09
C ASP A 589 25.76 16.82 14.39
N GLY A 590 25.39 15.58 14.24
CA GLY A 590 25.07 14.68 15.34
C GLY A 590 23.65 14.80 15.92
N TYR A 591 22.74 15.56 15.29
CA TYR A 591 21.33 15.62 15.67
C TYR A 591 20.40 15.33 14.49
N CYS A 592 19.30 14.68 14.80
CA CYS A 592 18.10 14.62 13.97
C CYS A 592 16.87 14.86 14.84
N VAL A 593 15.96 15.72 14.38
CA VAL A 593 14.75 16.10 15.08
C VAL A 593 13.55 15.77 14.21
N VAL A 594 12.63 15.00 14.74
CA VAL A 594 11.38 14.63 14.07
C VAL A 594 10.21 15.10 14.92
N GLU A 595 9.29 15.82 14.31
CA GLU A 595 8.03 16.22 14.93
C GLU A 595 6.87 15.65 14.12
N GLY A 596 5.82 15.23 14.78
CA GLY A 596 4.65 14.70 14.13
C GLY A 596 3.57 14.28 15.13
N ILE A 597 2.57 13.58 14.62
CA ILE A 597 1.43 13.08 15.39
C ILE A 597 1.35 11.58 15.22
N THR A 598 1.29 10.81 16.31
CA THR A 598 1.08 9.37 16.22
C THR A 598 -0.32 9.08 15.69
N HIS A 599 -0.43 8.10 14.78
CA HIS A 599 -1.72 7.72 14.23
C HIS A 599 -2.65 7.15 15.30
N ILE A 600 -2.12 6.25 16.15
CA ILE A 600 -2.85 5.71 17.31
C ILE A 600 -2.61 6.64 18.50
N GLY A 601 -3.68 7.04 19.17
CA GLY A 601 -3.63 7.96 20.31
C GLY A 601 -3.63 9.44 19.93
N ASN A 602 -3.28 9.80 18.69
CA ASN A 602 -3.22 11.19 18.20
C ASN A 602 -2.32 12.09 19.07
N GLU A 603 -1.19 11.53 19.54
CA GLU A 603 -0.25 12.21 20.43
C GLU A 603 0.72 13.07 19.61
N ARG A 604 0.81 14.37 19.93
CA ARG A 604 1.84 15.24 19.37
C ARG A 604 3.19 14.85 19.95
N THR A 605 4.06 14.38 19.08
CA THR A 605 5.30 13.68 19.46
C THR A 605 6.54 14.39 18.92
N LEU A 606 7.53 14.55 19.80
CA LEU A 606 8.88 15.02 19.49
C LEU A 606 9.86 13.85 19.63
N VAL A 607 10.64 13.58 18.59
CA VAL A 607 11.70 12.56 18.61
C VAL A 607 13.04 13.22 18.36
N ILE A 608 13.97 13.10 19.29
CA ILE A 608 15.31 13.66 19.20
C ILE A 608 16.34 12.54 19.16
N TRP A 609 17.00 12.41 18.04
CA TRP A 609 18.12 11.53 17.85
C TRP A 609 19.43 12.31 17.99
N ARG A 610 20.40 11.75 18.69
CA ARG A 610 21.74 12.33 18.83
C ARG A 610 22.83 11.27 18.72
N ASN A 611 23.97 11.69 18.23
CA ASN A 611 25.20 10.91 18.37
C ASN A 611 25.79 11.11 19.77
N CYS A 612 25.54 10.19 20.68
CA CYS A 612 25.99 10.28 22.09
C CYS A 612 27.52 10.32 22.25
N ASN A 613 28.27 9.91 21.22
CA ASN A 613 29.76 10.02 21.24
C ASN A 613 30.23 11.46 20.96
N LYS A 614 29.37 12.32 20.38
CA LYS A 614 29.67 13.72 20.04
C LYS A 614 28.88 14.71 20.89
N VAL A 615 27.76 14.32 21.44
CA VAL A 615 26.76 15.18 22.09
C VAL A 615 26.55 14.71 23.52
N SER A 616 27.00 15.48 24.47
CA SER A 616 26.84 15.23 25.91
C SER A 616 25.40 15.54 26.38
N ASN A 617 25.11 15.25 27.66
CA ASN A 617 23.83 15.61 28.28
C ASN A 617 23.70 17.12 28.47
N GLU A 618 24.80 17.79 28.72
CA GLU A 618 24.86 19.27 28.80
C GLU A 618 24.52 19.89 27.45
N ASP A 619 25.08 19.37 26.35
CA ASP A 619 24.77 19.81 24.98
C ASP A 619 23.31 19.60 24.64
N LEU A 620 22.72 18.46 25.06
CA LEU A 620 21.31 18.17 24.88
C LEU A 620 20.41 19.16 25.64
N ASN A 621 20.70 19.41 26.89
CA ASN A 621 19.97 20.38 27.71
C ASN A 621 20.08 21.82 27.11
N GLU A 622 21.25 22.20 26.60
CA GLU A 622 21.43 23.47 25.91
C GLU A 622 20.66 23.53 24.60
N PHE A 623 20.61 22.41 23.86
CA PHE A 623 19.83 22.29 22.63
C PHE A 623 18.34 22.50 22.90
N PHE A 624 17.78 21.84 23.91
CA PHE A 624 16.38 22.03 24.32
C PHE A 624 16.09 23.50 24.63
N ARG A 625 16.96 24.15 25.39
CA ARG A 625 16.81 25.55 25.72
C ARG A 625 16.87 26.46 24.49
N LYS A 626 17.80 26.22 23.54
CA LYS A 626 17.95 27.03 22.31
C LYS A 626 16.79 26.85 21.35
N GLN A 627 16.21 25.66 21.28
CA GLN A 627 15.03 25.38 20.45
C GLN A 627 13.72 25.76 21.15
N ALA A 628 13.77 26.23 22.37
CA ALA A 628 12.61 26.50 23.23
C ALA A 628 11.75 25.29 23.52
N TYR A 629 12.27 24.07 23.40
CA TYR A 629 11.56 22.83 23.76
C TYR A 629 11.44 22.74 25.29
N CYS A 630 10.23 22.41 25.76
CA CYS A 630 9.96 22.19 27.17
C CYS A 630 9.36 20.80 27.40
N THR A 631 9.94 20.06 28.35
CA THR A 631 9.47 18.72 28.68
C THR A 631 8.30 18.71 29.67
N THR A 632 7.99 19.85 30.29
CA THR A 632 7.00 19.99 31.35
C THR A 632 5.74 20.79 30.99
N ASP A 633 5.71 21.39 29.77
CA ASP A 633 4.54 22.08 29.24
C ASP A 633 3.59 21.12 28.49
N SER A 634 2.64 21.64 27.74
CA SER A 634 1.66 20.88 26.98
C SER A 634 1.87 20.92 25.46
N GLU A 635 3.04 21.37 24.98
CA GLU A 635 3.29 21.47 23.54
C GLU A 635 3.37 20.09 22.89
N PHE A 636 4.06 19.14 23.53
CA PHE A 636 4.15 17.74 23.10
C PHE A 636 3.54 16.86 24.18
N ASP A 637 2.82 15.84 23.74
CA ASP A 637 2.28 14.80 24.60
C ASP A 637 3.36 13.79 24.98
N LYS A 638 4.27 13.49 24.01
CA LYS A 638 5.35 12.51 24.14
C LYS A 638 6.67 13.06 23.60
N ILE A 639 7.75 12.74 24.27
CA ILE A 639 9.12 13.12 23.83
C ILE A 639 10.00 11.87 23.89
N TYR A 640 10.59 11.51 22.77
CA TYR A 640 11.54 10.39 22.67
C TYR A 640 12.96 10.91 22.49
N VAL A 641 13.90 10.37 23.25
CA VAL A 641 15.34 10.76 23.18
C VAL A 641 16.18 9.48 23.30
N ASN A 642 17.23 9.33 22.48
CA ASN A 642 18.17 8.22 22.61
C ASN A 642 19.31 8.53 23.60
N GLY A 643 19.76 7.50 24.28
CA GLY A 643 20.82 7.55 25.30
C GLY A 643 20.36 8.14 26.62
N ASP A 644 21.07 7.80 27.69
CA ASP A 644 20.81 8.37 29.01
C ASP A 644 20.78 9.89 28.97
N ASN A 645 19.79 10.51 29.58
CA ASN A 645 19.62 11.95 29.58
C ASN A 645 19.26 12.50 30.97
N THR A 646 19.43 13.80 31.15
CA THR A 646 19.12 14.52 32.38
C THR A 646 17.99 15.52 32.20
N LEU A 647 17.18 15.36 31.19
CA LEU A 647 16.02 16.21 30.94
C LEU A 647 15.01 16.11 32.09
N PRO A 648 14.40 17.21 32.53
CA PRO A 648 13.27 17.13 33.46
C PRO A 648 12.18 16.23 32.88
N ASN A 649 11.57 15.40 33.71
CA ASN A 649 10.53 14.49 33.27
C ASN A 649 9.30 14.56 34.21
N ILE A 650 8.12 14.44 33.62
CA ILE A 650 6.86 14.40 34.35
C ILE A 650 6.10 13.12 33.98
N LYS A 651 5.29 12.63 34.89
CA LYS A 651 4.35 11.55 34.57
C LYS A 651 3.15 12.12 33.82
N THR A 652 2.74 11.44 32.75
CA THR A 652 1.54 11.74 31.98
C THR A 652 0.31 11.05 32.62
N ASP A 653 0.54 9.88 33.24
CA ASP A 653 -0.44 9.14 34.04
C ASP A 653 0.28 8.31 35.14
N GLU A 654 -0.42 7.34 35.76
CA GLU A 654 0.18 6.52 36.84
C GLU A 654 1.35 5.64 36.36
N GLU A 655 1.34 5.21 35.09
CA GLU A 655 2.29 4.25 34.51
C GLU A 655 3.29 4.88 33.54
N HIS A 656 2.96 6.01 32.90
CA HIS A 656 3.71 6.55 31.78
C HIS A 656 4.43 7.87 32.09
N TRP A 657 5.59 8.00 31.49
CA TRP A 657 6.42 9.21 31.51
C TRP A 657 6.33 9.95 30.17
N LYS A 658 6.46 11.27 30.21
CA LYS A 658 6.45 12.11 29.02
C LYS A 658 7.74 11.95 28.19
N VAL A 659 8.90 11.97 28.84
CA VAL A 659 10.20 11.70 28.19
C VAL A 659 10.52 10.22 28.34
N VAL A 660 10.68 9.55 27.19
CA VAL A 660 10.92 8.09 27.08
C VAL A 660 12.21 7.84 26.29
N LEU A 661 12.96 6.83 26.67
CA LEU A 661 14.12 6.38 25.93
C LEU A 661 13.69 5.71 24.63
N ILE A 662 14.28 6.13 23.53
CA ILE A 662 14.03 5.54 22.21
C ILE A 662 14.33 4.03 22.25
N GLU A 663 15.42 3.62 22.87
CA GLU A 663 15.87 2.23 22.97
C GLU A 663 14.82 1.30 23.59
N GLU A 664 14.13 1.78 24.61
CA GLU A 664 13.09 1.01 25.31
C GLU A 664 11.88 0.80 24.42
N GLU A 665 11.34 1.88 23.86
CA GLU A 665 10.18 1.81 22.97
C GLU A 665 10.51 1.08 21.66
N PHE A 666 11.70 1.33 21.10
CA PHE A 666 12.17 0.65 19.89
C PHE A 666 12.21 -0.86 20.08
N LYS A 667 12.83 -1.33 21.19
CA LYS A 667 12.88 -2.77 21.51
C LYS A 667 11.48 -3.35 21.67
N LYS A 668 10.62 -2.67 22.44
CA LYS A 668 9.25 -3.09 22.65
C LYS A 668 8.53 -3.27 21.33
N ARG A 669 8.48 -2.23 20.49
CA ARG A 669 7.75 -2.22 19.22
C ARG A 669 8.35 -3.13 18.14
N MET A 670 9.64 -3.40 18.20
CA MET A 670 10.34 -4.26 17.23
C MET A 670 9.94 -5.75 17.39
N PHE A 671 9.58 -6.18 18.60
CA PHE A 671 9.31 -7.58 18.94
C PHE A 671 7.86 -7.85 19.36
N GLU A 672 7.02 -6.84 19.43
CA GLU A 672 5.56 -6.96 19.53
C GLU A 672 4.96 -7.25 18.15
#